data_403c7766cdd07d323ba148cc2524cef9
#
_entry.id   403c7766cdd07d323ba148cc2524cef9
#
_cell.length_a   1.000
_cell.length_b   1.000
_cell.length_c   1.000
_cell.angle_alpha   90.00
_cell.angle_beta   90.00
_cell.angle_gamma   90.00
#
_symmetry.space_group_name_H-M   'P 1'
#
loop_
_entity.id
_entity.type
_entity.pdbx_description
1 polymer ?
#
loop_
_entity_poly.entity_id
_entity_poly.type
_entity_poly.pdbx_seq_one_letter_code
_entity_poly.pdbx_strand_id
1 'polypeptide(L)'
;MQNRLQILIAIFMVVLAHQVHAQAPPTSEPLDLKKLQPFINAYCIDCHGRETQEGQVRFDQTSWQIDNNDTAQRWQDVLDQLNGGDMPPRESEQPGNEELAAVLEQLTKNLVKARRRLSDNGGEIRMRRLNKREYSNTIRSLFGFDVALDEIPDDGEIETFDTVGSEQFFTSMHLEAYLELGKRIAAEALRFNTQRRRDLKISRTEPETRVNKKMREKLADLDQKMAMKQAGKTWQEMGFKDEGEMEIIFRQWDSRAELPRRYLQYPLIESGVYNCDVAKWVSISRHIDIRGDYLIRIHGGVVGEPHELRRIVRLWDKDRVRGTLKVNGTAENPATISMTARQPMGRFQLGANVRENVPENTINSMRGYINKLEGSGERTDPRAAVWIDWLEIEGPFYPAQRPDFEKILYPNTETGGQSELLGRDDKAFELISRFAFQAFRHRIPEGTYLDELHRLFQENRKKGLSYNEAITEVMGIILASPGFLFLQEDSGDHSQVTDAGRTRGKPNNPNRYLDNRELAIRLAYFLWSSPPDDELYKADLSDAKVYGEQVDRMLKDPRTKAFRDGFISQWTELDRYDAITVDNREHIYFNEGVQQDAKQEVREFFGVLIEENLPVFNLIDSDFVVINAALATHYEIDMPSTDNAEFQKVQLPPDSARGGLLTQAAFLTAGSNGERSSPVIRGALVMEKLLHDKPAPPPPNVPELGAASTQPKTNREMVKLHQQQRVCASCHRKMDAIGFGLENFDTIGRWRDTEKVGRKPVKIDPSSSLPDGSTFTSVQELKSVLMVHKDQLAEELVESIMGYALGRTIEFSDSDDVAEILGKLKPGNYGVRSMIREIALSKLFRSRG
;
A
#
# COMPACT_ATOMS: atom_id res chain seq x y z
N MET A 1 -3.54 -37.86 -0.18
CA MET A 1 -3.41 -36.56 -0.88
C MET A 1 -4.16 -36.57 -2.22
N GLN A 2 -3.94 -37.50 -3.14
CA GLN A 2 -4.58 -37.50 -4.47
C GLN A 2 -6.12 -37.47 -4.46
N ASN A 3 -6.78 -38.25 -3.61
CA ASN A 3 -8.27 -38.25 -3.55
C ASN A 3 -8.85 -36.94 -2.98
N ARG A 4 -8.10 -36.19 -2.18
CA ARG A 4 -8.55 -34.88 -1.62
C ARG A 4 -8.47 -33.77 -2.65
N LEU A 5 -7.41 -33.79 -3.48
CA LEU A 5 -7.25 -32.87 -4.60
C LEU A 5 -8.31 -33.09 -5.67
N GLN A 6 -8.69 -34.36 -5.92
CA GLN A 6 -9.73 -34.71 -6.90
C GLN A 6 -11.14 -34.22 -6.48
N ILE A 7 -11.48 -34.26 -5.19
CA ILE A 7 -12.75 -33.73 -4.69
C ILE A 7 -12.80 -32.21 -4.80
N LEU A 8 -11.69 -31.52 -4.46
CA LEU A 8 -11.57 -30.07 -4.61
C LEU A 8 -11.59 -29.62 -6.07
N ILE A 9 -10.89 -30.33 -6.94
CA ILE A 9 -10.90 -30.09 -8.38
C ILE A 9 -12.30 -30.35 -8.97
N ALA A 10 -13.01 -31.37 -8.51
CA ALA A 10 -14.38 -31.64 -8.94
C ALA A 10 -15.37 -30.54 -8.49
N ILE A 11 -15.22 -30.04 -7.27
CA ILE A 11 -16.01 -28.91 -6.75
C ILE A 11 -15.67 -27.62 -7.50
N PHE A 12 -14.38 -27.41 -7.82
CA PHE A 12 -13.92 -26.25 -8.60
C PHE A 12 -14.40 -26.30 -10.05
N MET A 13 -14.39 -27.48 -10.66
CA MET A 13 -14.81 -27.68 -12.06
C MET A 13 -16.35 -27.58 -12.23
N VAL A 14 -17.13 -27.94 -11.23
CA VAL A 14 -18.60 -27.79 -11.28
C VAL A 14 -19.00 -26.30 -11.22
N VAL A 15 -18.26 -25.47 -10.49
CA VAL A 15 -18.48 -24.02 -10.45
C VAL A 15 -18.03 -23.32 -11.75
N LEU A 16 -16.94 -23.80 -12.38
CA LEU A 16 -16.43 -23.24 -13.64
C LEU A 16 -17.18 -23.71 -14.90
N ALA A 17 -17.86 -24.86 -14.85
CA ALA A 17 -18.56 -25.41 -16.01
C ALA A 17 -19.86 -24.70 -16.39
N HIS A 18 -20.29 -23.70 -15.62
CA HIS A 18 -21.44 -22.86 -15.93
C HIS A 18 -21.08 -21.53 -16.60
N GLN A 19 -19.93 -21.46 -17.29
CA GLN A 19 -19.67 -20.33 -18.20
C GLN A 19 -20.62 -20.43 -19.41
N VAL A 20 -21.68 -19.69 -19.32
CA VAL A 20 -22.65 -19.48 -20.41
C VAL A 20 -21.94 -18.74 -21.54
N HIS A 21 -22.01 -19.30 -22.73
CA HIS A 21 -21.65 -18.60 -23.97
C HIS A 21 -22.55 -17.35 -24.09
N ALA A 22 -21.99 -16.18 -23.89
CA ALA A 22 -22.63 -14.93 -24.21
C ALA A 22 -22.89 -14.87 -25.72
N GLN A 23 -24.15 -14.85 -26.13
CA GLN A 23 -24.54 -14.48 -27.49
C GLN A 23 -24.34 -12.98 -27.64
N ALA A 24 -23.64 -12.59 -28.70
CA ALA A 24 -23.48 -11.19 -29.07
C ALA A 24 -24.83 -10.46 -29.17
N PRO A 25 -24.92 -9.22 -28.70
CA PRO A 25 -26.14 -8.42 -28.79
C PRO A 25 -26.50 -8.13 -30.24
N PRO A 26 -27.76 -7.74 -30.54
CA PRO A 26 -28.23 -7.46 -31.89
C PRO A 26 -27.41 -6.29 -32.48
N THR A 27 -26.83 -6.53 -33.64
CA THR A 27 -25.98 -5.58 -34.39
C THR A 27 -26.80 -4.36 -34.81
N SER A 28 -26.67 -3.27 -34.08
CA SER A 28 -26.98 -1.95 -34.57
C SER A 28 -25.85 -1.49 -35.53
N GLU A 29 -26.16 -0.81 -36.60
CA GLU A 29 -25.16 -0.34 -37.58
C GLU A 29 -24.04 0.45 -36.88
N PRO A 30 -22.74 0.11 -37.13
CA PRO A 30 -21.62 0.79 -36.54
C PRO A 30 -21.61 2.28 -36.94
N LEU A 31 -21.17 3.16 -36.02
CA LEU A 31 -21.01 4.57 -36.25
C LEU A 31 -19.78 4.79 -37.12
N ASP A 32 -19.98 5.37 -38.32
CA ASP A 32 -18.93 5.51 -39.35
C ASP A 32 -18.30 6.92 -39.30
N LEU A 33 -17.01 6.94 -39.05
CA LEU A 33 -16.17 8.15 -39.01
C LEU A 33 -15.34 8.37 -40.27
N LYS A 34 -15.56 7.62 -41.36
CA LYS A 34 -14.82 7.76 -42.63
C LYS A 34 -14.79 9.18 -43.20
N LYS A 35 -15.76 9.99 -42.85
CA LYS A 35 -15.78 11.40 -43.27
C LYS A 35 -14.64 12.22 -42.69
N LEU A 36 -13.99 11.76 -41.65
CA LEU A 36 -12.81 12.39 -41.02
C LEU A 36 -11.50 12.00 -41.72
N GLN A 37 -11.52 10.97 -42.58
CA GLN A 37 -10.31 10.46 -43.23
C GLN A 37 -9.51 11.53 -44.00
N PRO A 38 -10.11 12.47 -44.72
CA PRO A 38 -9.37 13.55 -45.40
C PRO A 38 -8.58 14.41 -44.39
N PHE A 39 -9.18 14.78 -43.28
CA PHE A 39 -8.54 15.57 -42.23
C PHE A 39 -7.36 14.79 -41.60
N ILE A 40 -7.58 13.54 -41.21
CA ILE A 40 -6.52 12.69 -40.62
C ILE A 40 -5.37 12.49 -41.61
N ASN A 41 -5.67 12.32 -42.93
CA ASN A 41 -4.65 12.19 -43.93
C ASN A 41 -3.85 13.49 -44.15
N ALA A 42 -4.47 14.66 -43.98
CA ALA A 42 -3.81 15.94 -44.14
C ALA A 42 -2.91 16.33 -42.97
N TYR A 43 -3.36 16.05 -41.76
CA TYR A 43 -2.72 16.63 -40.55
C TYR A 43 -2.12 15.62 -39.54
N CYS A 44 -2.42 14.30 -39.71
CA CYS A 44 -2.04 13.31 -38.68
C CYS A 44 -1.18 12.18 -39.24
N ILE A 45 -1.39 11.76 -40.51
CA ILE A 45 -0.85 10.50 -41.05
C ILE A 45 0.68 10.51 -41.17
N ASP A 46 1.29 11.67 -41.34
CA ASP A 46 2.75 11.78 -41.50
C ASP A 46 3.50 11.39 -40.22
N CYS A 47 2.90 11.68 -39.06
CA CYS A 47 3.45 11.30 -37.75
C CYS A 47 2.83 10.00 -37.22
N HIS A 48 1.59 9.70 -37.56
CA HIS A 48 0.83 8.55 -37.04
C HIS A 48 0.44 7.55 -38.13
N GLY A 49 1.37 7.25 -39.01
CA GLY A 49 1.18 6.36 -40.17
C GLY A 49 2.11 5.15 -40.14
N ARG A 50 2.36 4.64 -41.34
CA ARG A 50 3.17 3.44 -41.54
C ARG A 50 4.68 3.68 -41.35
N GLU A 51 5.16 4.84 -41.77
CA GLU A 51 6.59 5.18 -41.76
C GLU A 51 7.04 5.76 -40.42
N THR A 52 6.15 6.51 -39.77
CA THR A 52 6.35 7.14 -38.49
C THR A 52 5.18 6.79 -37.55
N GLN A 53 5.48 6.36 -36.34
CA GLN A 53 4.47 5.91 -35.38
C GLN A 53 4.70 6.63 -34.02
N GLU A 54 4.48 7.95 -34.02
CA GLU A 54 4.63 8.70 -32.79
C GLU A 54 3.50 8.38 -31.79
N GLY A 55 3.84 8.33 -30.52
CA GLY A 55 2.89 7.96 -29.46
C GLY A 55 2.25 6.58 -29.61
N GLN A 56 2.83 5.70 -30.44
CA GLN A 56 2.30 4.36 -30.76
C GLN A 56 0.91 4.37 -31.42
N VAL A 57 0.48 5.51 -31.94
CA VAL A 57 -0.80 5.67 -32.64
C VAL A 57 -0.59 5.48 -34.15
N ARG A 58 -1.48 4.71 -34.79
CA ARG A 58 -1.45 4.42 -36.25
C ARG A 58 -2.83 4.53 -36.83
N PHE A 59 -3.10 5.65 -37.52
CA PHE A 59 -4.41 5.88 -38.17
C PHE A 59 -4.64 5.03 -39.41
N ASP A 60 -3.60 4.54 -40.07
CA ASP A 60 -3.72 3.62 -41.19
C ASP A 60 -4.24 2.23 -40.79
N GLN A 61 -4.21 1.89 -39.49
CA GLN A 61 -4.75 0.65 -38.91
C GLN A 61 -5.98 0.88 -38.03
N THR A 62 -6.34 2.13 -37.71
CA THR A 62 -7.47 2.45 -36.86
C THR A 62 -8.79 2.17 -37.54
N SER A 63 -9.74 1.55 -36.86
CA SER A 63 -11.09 1.35 -37.35
C SER A 63 -11.83 2.71 -37.48
N TRP A 64 -12.43 2.93 -38.64
CA TRP A 64 -13.31 4.06 -38.87
C TRP A 64 -14.73 3.85 -38.34
N GLN A 65 -14.98 2.72 -37.72
CA GLN A 65 -16.26 2.36 -37.13
C GLN A 65 -16.12 2.26 -35.63
N ILE A 66 -17.02 2.90 -34.92
CA ILE A 66 -17.12 2.77 -33.46
C ILE A 66 -18.12 1.64 -33.16
N ASP A 67 -17.61 0.49 -32.81
CA ASP A 67 -18.35 -0.73 -32.52
C ASP A 67 -18.14 -1.29 -31.11
N ASN A 68 -17.13 -0.81 -30.41
CA ASN A 68 -16.76 -1.21 -29.05
C ASN A 68 -16.12 -0.05 -28.27
N ASN A 69 -15.91 -0.24 -26.96
CA ASN A 69 -15.31 0.77 -26.09
C ASN A 69 -13.89 1.16 -26.49
N ASP A 70 -13.05 0.21 -26.94
CA ASP A 70 -11.67 0.50 -27.36
C ASP A 70 -11.61 1.45 -28.56
N THR A 71 -12.44 1.22 -29.57
CA THR A 71 -12.50 2.11 -30.73
C THR A 71 -13.11 3.47 -30.38
N ALA A 72 -14.08 3.50 -29.46
CA ALA A 72 -14.66 4.74 -28.95
C ALA A 72 -13.61 5.56 -28.16
N GLN A 73 -12.85 4.91 -27.28
CA GLN A 73 -11.80 5.57 -26.50
C GLN A 73 -10.73 6.18 -27.38
N ARG A 74 -10.23 5.46 -28.39
CA ARG A 74 -9.24 6.01 -29.33
C ARG A 74 -9.72 7.27 -30.03
N TRP A 75 -10.98 7.33 -30.44
CA TRP A 75 -11.54 8.53 -31.04
C TRP A 75 -11.86 9.63 -30.04
N GLN A 76 -12.09 9.28 -28.77
CA GLN A 76 -12.16 10.26 -27.67
C GLN A 76 -10.79 10.89 -27.46
N ASP A 77 -9.72 10.09 -27.40
CA ASP A 77 -8.35 10.60 -27.25
C ASP A 77 -7.99 11.58 -28.39
N VAL A 78 -8.42 11.28 -29.63
CA VAL A 78 -8.25 12.20 -30.76
C VAL A 78 -9.01 13.51 -30.53
N LEU A 79 -10.25 13.43 -30.05
CA LEU A 79 -11.06 14.62 -29.75
C LEU A 79 -10.39 15.48 -28.66
N ASP A 80 -9.86 14.85 -27.62
CA ASP A 80 -9.25 15.54 -26.49
C ASP A 80 -7.94 16.22 -26.89
N GLN A 81 -7.09 15.55 -27.66
CA GLN A 81 -5.85 16.13 -28.19
C GLN A 81 -6.11 17.31 -29.14
N LEU A 82 -7.16 17.26 -29.97
CA LEU A 82 -7.55 18.36 -30.84
C LEU A 82 -8.14 19.53 -30.05
N ASN A 83 -8.97 19.25 -29.02
CA ASN A 83 -9.55 20.27 -28.12
C ASN A 83 -8.49 20.93 -27.25
N GLY A 84 -7.51 20.19 -26.76
CA GLY A 84 -6.38 20.69 -25.99
C GLY A 84 -5.42 21.55 -26.81
N GLY A 85 -5.48 21.45 -28.15
CA GLY A 85 -4.54 22.13 -29.04
C GLY A 85 -3.12 21.51 -28.98
N ASP A 86 -3.01 20.28 -28.50
CA ASP A 86 -1.75 19.54 -28.43
C ASP A 86 -1.42 18.87 -29.76
N MET A 87 -2.44 18.61 -30.57
CA MET A 87 -2.33 18.07 -31.96
C MET A 87 -3.14 18.89 -32.97
N PRO A 88 -2.59 19.10 -34.17
CA PRO A 88 -1.22 18.87 -34.60
C PRO A 88 -0.21 19.73 -33.81
N PRO A 89 1.04 19.29 -33.65
CA PRO A 89 2.08 20.11 -32.98
C PRO A 89 2.22 21.48 -33.65
N ARG A 90 2.48 22.53 -32.89
CA ARG A 90 2.51 23.94 -33.38
C ARG A 90 3.47 24.18 -34.53
N GLU A 91 4.50 23.36 -34.69
CA GLU A 91 5.49 23.40 -35.75
C GLU A 91 5.03 22.72 -37.03
N SER A 92 3.93 21.98 -36.99
CA SER A 92 3.33 21.29 -38.15
C SER A 92 2.28 22.17 -38.83
N GLU A 93 1.83 21.75 -39.98
CA GLU A 93 0.71 22.40 -40.67
C GLU A 93 -0.55 22.35 -39.80
N GLN A 94 -1.16 23.51 -39.59
CA GLN A 94 -2.33 23.66 -38.72
C GLN A 94 -3.62 23.71 -39.55
N PRO A 95 -4.69 23.02 -39.13
CA PRO A 95 -5.99 23.11 -39.77
C PRO A 95 -6.61 24.49 -39.61
N GLY A 96 -7.41 24.88 -40.59
CA GLY A 96 -8.20 26.10 -40.50
C GLY A 96 -9.27 26.01 -39.41
N ASN A 97 -9.56 27.13 -38.74
CA ASN A 97 -10.51 27.14 -37.60
C ASN A 97 -11.89 26.56 -37.95
N GLU A 98 -12.40 26.81 -39.14
CA GLU A 98 -13.69 26.28 -39.60
C GLU A 98 -13.62 24.77 -39.83
N GLU A 99 -12.52 24.28 -40.38
CA GLU A 99 -12.30 22.86 -40.63
C GLU A 99 -12.14 22.10 -39.29
N LEU A 100 -11.33 22.62 -38.39
CA LEU A 100 -11.18 22.05 -37.04
C LEU A 100 -12.51 22.02 -36.31
N ALA A 101 -13.28 23.12 -36.31
CA ALA A 101 -14.59 23.16 -35.66
C ALA A 101 -15.56 22.11 -36.22
N ALA A 102 -15.57 21.89 -37.53
CA ALA A 102 -16.40 20.88 -38.17
C ALA A 102 -16.02 19.45 -37.78
N VAL A 103 -14.71 19.17 -37.66
CA VAL A 103 -14.20 17.88 -37.20
C VAL A 103 -14.55 17.63 -35.75
N LEU A 104 -14.33 18.61 -34.87
CA LEU A 104 -14.69 18.52 -33.45
C LEU A 104 -16.19 18.29 -33.25
N GLU A 105 -17.04 19.03 -34.00
CA GLU A 105 -18.49 18.82 -33.94
C GLU A 105 -18.89 17.41 -34.40
N GLN A 106 -18.27 16.90 -35.48
CA GLN A 106 -18.55 15.57 -35.97
C GLN A 106 -18.10 14.47 -35.00
N LEU A 107 -16.89 14.58 -34.47
CA LEU A 107 -16.39 13.65 -33.44
C LEU A 107 -17.31 13.65 -32.23
N THR A 108 -17.58 14.81 -31.63
CA THR A 108 -18.45 14.95 -30.45
C THR A 108 -19.82 14.32 -30.69
N LYS A 109 -20.47 14.59 -31.81
CA LYS A 109 -21.80 14.01 -32.14
C LYS A 109 -21.77 12.49 -32.22
N ASN A 110 -20.72 11.92 -32.83
CA ASN A 110 -20.62 10.47 -32.97
C ASN A 110 -20.24 9.80 -31.64
N LEU A 111 -19.35 10.40 -30.86
CA LEU A 111 -18.97 9.87 -29.53
C LEU A 111 -20.12 9.93 -28.55
N VAL A 112 -20.93 11.00 -28.51
CA VAL A 112 -22.17 11.05 -27.72
C VAL A 112 -23.15 9.94 -28.09
N LYS A 113 -23.30 9.65 -29.41
CA LYS A 113 -24.12 8.52 -29.84
C LYS A 113 -23.52 7.18 -29.45
N ALA A 114 -22.19 7.06 -29.55
CA ALA A 114 -21.46 5.86 -29.15
C ALA A 114 -21.62 5.59 -27.64
N ARG A 115 -21.46 6.61 -26.79
CA ARG A 115 -21.69 6.49 -25.34
C ARG A 115 -23.06 5.90 -25.03
N ARG A 116 -24.11 6.51 -25.54
CA ARG A 116 -25.48 6.03 -25.30
C ARG A 116 -25.70 4.61 -25.78
N ARG A 117 -25.01 4.20 -26.84
CA ARG A 117 -25.14 2.87 -27.42
C ARG A 117 -24.35 1.82 -26.65
N LEU A 118 -23.14 2.19 -26.20
CA LEU A 118 -22.26 1.30 -25.46
C LEU A 118 -22.62 1.22 -23.97
N SER A 119 -23.24 2.27 -23.40
CA SER A 119 -23.71 2.27 -22.00
C SER A 119 -24.81 1.23 -21.70
N ASP A 120 -25.53 0.77 -22.72
CA ASP A 120 -26.52 -0.30 -22.55
C ASP A 120 -25.88 -1.69 -22.35
N ASN A 121 -24.58 -1.81 -22.57
CA ASN A 121 -23.87 -3.07 -22.42
C ASN A 121 -23.32 -3.28 -21.00
N GLY A 122 -23.42 -2.29 -20.11
CA GLY A 122 -22.90 -2.29 -18.72
C GLY A 122 -21.54 -2.99 -18.61
N GLY A 123 -20.51 -2.38 -18.09
CA GLY A 123 -19.22 -3.06 -17.99
C GLY A 123 -19.36 -4.39 -17.25
N GLU A 124 -18.79 -5.46 -17.78
CA GLU A 124 -18.88 -6.79 -17.17
C GLU A 124 -18.11 -6.81 -15.84
N ILE A 125 -18.82 -6.75 -14.71
CA ILE A 125 -18.20 -6.95 -13.40
C ILE A 125 -17.89 -8.43 -13.26
N ARG A 126 -16.63 -8.77 -13.46
CA ARG A 126 -16.17 -10.15 -13.34
C ARG A 126 -16.10 -10.57 -11.87
N MET A 127 -16.38 -11.84 -11.61
CA MET A 127 -16.12 -12.44 -10.32
C MET A 127 -14.64 -12.24 -9.97
N ARG A 128 -14.36 -11.56 -8.85
CA ARG A 128 -13.00 -11.31 -8.40
C ARG A 128 -12.67 -12.03 -7.11
N ARG A 129 -11.43 -12.44 -6.96
CA ARG A 129 -10.91 -13.01 -5.72
C ARG A 129 -10.67 -11.91 -4.69
N LEU A 130 -10.78 -12.23 -3.41
CA LEU A 130 -10.27 -11.36 -2.35
C LEU A 130 -8.76 -11.13 -2.56
N ASN A 131 -8.33 -9.88 -2.57
CA ASN A 131 -6.91 -9.58 -2.50
C ASN A 131 -6.34 -9.89 -1.10
N LYS A 132 -5.03 -9.84 -0.94
CA LYS A 132 -4.37 -10.18 0.35
C LYS A 132 -4.91 -9.36 1.51
N ARG A 133 -5.12 -8.06 1.33
CA ARG A 133 -5.68 -7.15 2.35
C ARG A 133 -7.11 -7.57 2.74
N GLU A 134 -7.97 -7.79 1.77
CA GLU A 134 -9.37 -8.21 1.99
C GLU A 134 -9.46 -9.57 2.65
N TYR A 135 -8.62 -10.51 2.24
CA TYR A 135 -8.53 -11.82 2.87
C TYR A 135 -8.14 -11.70 4.35
N SER A 136 -7.07 -10.97 4.66
CA SER A 136 -6.62 -10.76 6.04
C SER A 136 -7.68 -10.06 6.90
N ASN A 137 -8.34 -9.02 6.38
CA ASN A 137 -9.41 -8.32 7.08
C ASN A 137 -10.64 -9.21 7.29
N THR A 138 -10.96 -10.07 6.32
CA THR A 138 -12.06 -11.05 6.46
C THR A 138 -11.74 -12.06 7.56
N ILE A 139 -10.52 -12.58 7.61
CA ILE A 139 -10.06 -13.47 8.70
C ILE A 139 -10.10 -12.74 10.05
N ARG A 140 -9.70 -11.47 10.10
CA ARG A 140 -9.79 -10.68 11.34
C ARG A 140 -11.23 -10.50 11.81
N SER A 141 -12.18 -10.23 10.90
CA SER A 141 -13.59 -10.14 11.23
C SER A 141 -14.15 -11.46 11.78
N LEU A 142 -13.79 -12.57 11.12
CA LEU A 142 -14.25 -13.90 11.54
C LEU A 142 -13.66 -14.35 12.87
N PHE A 143 -12.37 -14.13 13.08
CA PHE A 143 -11.63 -14.79 14.17
C PHE A 143 -10.94 -13.84 15.18
N GLY A 144 -10.85 -12.53 14.86
CA GLY A 144 -10.28 -11.51 15.75
C GLY A 144 -8.77 -11.40 15.75
N PHE A 145 -8.06 -12.01 14.78
CA PHE A 145 -6.60 -11.91 14.66
C PHE A 145 -6.15 -11.71 13.21
N ASP A 146 -4.94 -11.17 13.05
CA ASP A 146 -4.33 -10.94 11.75
C ASP A 146 -3.59 -12.18 11.25
N VAL A 147 -3.46 -12.27 9.92
CA VAL A 147 -2.74 -13.35 9.22
C VAL A 147 -1.66 -12.74 8.34
N ALA A 148 -0.45 -13.30 8.42
CA ALA A 148 0.59 -13.05 7.45
C ALA A 148 0.32 -13.86 6.19
N LEU A 149 0.38 -13.23 5.02
CA LEU A 149 0.03 -13.83 3.72
C LEU A 149 1.23 -13.97 2.79
N ASP A 150 2.44 -13.96 3.35
CA ASP A 150 3.70 -14.05 2.59
C ASP A 150 3.84 -15.38 1.82
N GLU A 151 3.11 -16.42 2.21
CA GLU A 151 3.11 -17.73 1.57
C GLU A 151 2.14 -17.86 0.38
N ILE A 152 1.22 -16.88 0.23
CA ILE A 152 0.31 -16.84 -0.91
C ILE A 152 1.06 -16.20 -2.07
N PRO A 153 1.12 -16.86 -3.26
CA PRO A 153 1.73 -16.27 -4.44
C PRO A 153 1.12 -14.89 -4.75
N ASP A 154 1.91 -14.03 -5.34
CA ASP A 154 1.45 -12.73 -5.84
C ASP A 154 0.74 -12.91 -7.19
N ASP A 155 -0.15 -11.96 -7.51
CA ASP A 155 -0.89 -11.97 -8.78
C ASP A 155 -0.02 -11.53 -9.99
N GLY A 156 1.25 -11.17 -9.76
CA GLY A 156 2.15 -10.64 -10.78
C GLY A 156 2.17 -9.11 -10.78
N GLU A 157 2.55 -8.53 -11.91
CA GLU A 157 2.48 -7.08 -12.08
C GLU A 157 1.01 -6.66 -12.26
N ILE A 158 0.53 -5.78 -11.38
CA ILE A 158 -0.82 -5.22 -11.41
C ILE A 158 -0.70 -3.83 -12.04
N GLU A 159 -1.35 -3.63 -13.18
CA GLU A 159 -1.27 -2.36 -13.91
C GLU A 159 -2.19 -1.28 -13.32
N THR A 160 -3.28 -1.70 -12.64
CA THR A 160 -4.27 -0.77 -12.08
C THR A 160 -4.45 -0.96 -10.56
N PHE A 161 -5.42 -1.76 -10.14
CA PHE A 161 -5.71 -2.00 -8.73
C PHE A 161 -5.87 -3.49 -8.43
N ASP A 162 -5.44 -3.91 -7.24
CA ASP A 162 -5.59 -5.28 -6.73
C ASP A 162 -7.05 -5.71 -6.54
N THR A 163 -7.99 -4.79 -6.66
CA THR A 163 -9.42 -5.04 -6.68
C THR A 163 -9.95 -5.38 -8.06
N VAL A 164 -9.20 -5.13 -9.13
CA VAL A 164 -9.64 -5.38 -10.52
C VAL A 164 -9.53 -6.86 -10.84
N GLY A 165 -10.65 -7.48 -11.17
CA GLY A 165 -10.73 -8.94 -11.37
C GLY A 165 -9.92 -9.47 -12.56
N SER A 166 -9.71 -8.66 -13.60
CA SER A 166 -8.87 -9.02 -14.76
C SER A 166 -7.37 -9.07 -14.44
N GLU A 167 -6.94 -8.38 -13.41
CA GLU A 167 -5.55 -8.37 -12.93
C GLU A 167 -5.21 -9.56 -12.02
N GLN A 168 -6.22 -10.33 -11.61
CA GLN A 168 -6.04 -11.41 -10.65
C GLN A 168 -5.87 -12.75 -11.35
N PHE A 169 -4.84 -13.51 -10.92
CA PHE A 169 -4.60 -14.87 -11.37
C PHE A 169 -4.92 -15.87 -10.27
N PHE A 170 -5.42 -17.05 -10.66
CA PHE A 170 -5.66 -18.15 -9.74
C PHE A 170 -5.14 -19.47 -10.33
N THR A 171 -4.15 -20.02 -9.66
CA THR A 171 -3.47 -21.26 -10.09
C THR A 171 -3.63 -22.37 -9.06
N SER A 172 -3.22 -23.58 -9.38
CA SER A 172 -3.15 -24.69 -8.42
C SER A 172 -2.27 -24.38 -7.21
N MET A 173 -1.20 -23.60 -7.40
CA MET A 173 -0.32 -23.17 -6.31
C MET A 173 -1.08 -22.25 -5.32
N HIS A 174 -1.92 -21.35 -5.82
CA HIS A 174 -2.77 -20.53 -4.97
C HIS A 174 -3.73 -21.41 -4.16
N LEU A 175 -4.39 -22.39 -4.80
CA LEU A 175 -5.33 -23.28 -4.13
C LEU A 175 -4.65 -24.07 -3.00
N GLU A 176 -3.47 -24.63 -3.26
CA GLU A 176 -2.69 -25.36 -2.25
C GLU A 176 -2.27 -24.45 -1.08
N ALA A 177 -1.79 -23.26 -1.38
CA ALA A 177 -1.39 -22.28 -0.39
C ALA A 177 -2.58 -21.85 0.49
N TYR A 178 -3.74 -21.55 -0.11
CA TYR A 178 -4.96 -21.20 0.64
C TYR A 178 -5.47 -22.37 1.49
N LEU A 179 -5.38 -23.62 1.00
CA LEU A 179 -5.82 -24.79 1.76
C LEU A 179 -4.95 -25.01 3.00
N GLU A 180 -3.62 -24.96 2.85
CA GLU A 180 -2.71 -25.14 3.98
C GLU A 180 -2.79 -23.96 4.96
N LEU A 181 -2.89 -22.75 4.46
CA LEU A 181 -3.10 -21.55 5.29
C LEU A 181 -4.46 -21.62 6.00
N GLY A 182 -5.53 -22.02 5.31
CA GLY A 182 -6.87 -22.17 5.87
C GLY A 182 -6.93 -23.14 7.04
N LYS A 183 -6.23 -24.27 6.94
CA LYS A 183 -6.11 -25.23 8.06
C LYS A 183 -5.36 -24.64 9.25
N ARG A 184 -4.28 -23.93 9.02
CA ARG A 184 -3.53 -23.26 10.10
C ARG A 184 -4.36 -22.17 10.76
N ILE A 185 -5.10 -21.39 9.98
CA ILE A 185 -6.04 -20.37 10.48
C ILE A 185 -7.12 -21.04 11.32
N ALA A 186 -7.73 -22.13 10.84
CA ALA A 186 -8.78 -22.85 11.56
C ALA A 186 -8.29 -23.41 12.91
N ALA A 187 -7.11 -24.03 12.92
CA ALA A 187 -6.49 -24.51 14.15
C ALA A 187 -6.24 -23.39 15.16
N GLU A 188 -5.73 -22.26 14.67
CA GLU A 188 -5.49 -21.10 15.51
C GLU A 188 -6.79 -20.45 15.98
N ALA A 189 -7.82 -20.40 15.12
CA ALA A 189 -9.14 -19.86 15.46
C ALA A 189 -9.79 -20.65 16.59
N LEU A 190 -9.73 -21.99 16.54
CA LEU A 190 -10.18 -22.82 17.63
C LEU A 190 -9.42 -22.51 18.93
N ARG A 191 -8.10 -22.40 18.87
CA ARG A 191 -7.27 -22.07 20.02
C ARG A 191 -7.59 -20.68 20.58
N PHE A 192 -7.67 -19.67 19.73
CA PHE A 192 -7.89 -18.27 20.12
C PHE A 192 -9.27 -18.03 20.68
N ASN A 193 -10.32 -18.51 19.99
CA ASN A 193 -11.71 -18.21 20.33
C ASN A 193 -12.25 -19.11 21.48
N THR A 194 -11.53 -20.17 21.86
CA THR A 194 -11.87 -21.00 23.02
C THR A 194 -11.06 -20.63 24.27
N GLN A 195 -10.00 -19.86 24.14
CA GLN A 195 -9.23 -19.39 25.28
C GLN A 195 -9.99 -18.30 26.04
N ARG A 196 -10.02 -18.44 27.37
CA ARG A 196 -10.54 -17.38 28.21
C ARG A 196 -9.72 -16.10 28.01
N ARG A 197 -10.39 -14.98 27.83
CA ARG A 197 -9.72 -13.67 27.81
C ARG A 197 -8.87 -13.54 29.08
N ARG A 198 -7.58 -13.27 28.89
CA ARG A 198 -6.67 -13.10 30.01
C ARG A 198 -6.64 -11.65 30.42
N ASP A 199 -6.41 -11.44 31.74
CA ASP A 199 -6.23 -10.10 32.26
C ASP A 199 -5.02 -9.42 31.64
N LEU A 200 -5.07 -8.11 31.54
CA LEU A 200 -3.95 -7.28 31.12
C LEU A 200 -2.73 -7.56 31.99
N LYS A 201 -1.59 -7.73 31.35
CA LYS A 201 -0.32 -7.88 32.05
C LYS A 201 0.61 -6.77 31.62
N ILE A 202 1.28 -6.19 32.60
CA ILE A 202 2.41 -5.30 32.38
C ILE A 202 3.69 -6.10 32.63
N SER A 203 4.58 -6.04 31.67
CA SER A 203 5.88 -6.69 31.73
C SER A 203 6.96 -5.67 31.46
N ARG A 204 7.63 -5.24 32.54
CA ARG A 204 8.79 -4.36 32.48
C ARG A 204 10.08 -5.15 32.39
N THR A 205 11.02 -4.68 31.65
CA THR A 205 12.37 -5.22 31.51
C THR A 205 13.37 -4.10 31.69
N GLU A 206 14.29 -4.32 32.60
CA GLU A 206 15.48 -3.50 32.85
C GLU A 206 16.60 -4.08 31.99
N PRO A 207 16.99 -3.44 30.89
CA PRO A 207 17.90 -4.04 29.92
C PRO A 207 19.33 -4.22 30.46
N GLU A 208 19.77 -3.38 31.38
CA GLU A 208 21.11 -3.44 31.99
C GLU A 208 21.34 -4.74 32.74
N THR A 209 20.32 -5.28 33.41
CA THR A 209 20.42 -6.54 34.17
C THR A 209 20.85 -7.71 33.28
N ARG A 210 20.49 -7.68 32.02
CA ARG A 210 20.83 -8.74 31.07
C ARG A 210 22.02 -8.35 30.17
N VAL A 211 22.02 -7.14 29.60
CA VAL A 211 23.01 -6.71 28.63
C VAL A 211 24.37 -6.51 29.32
N ASN A 212 24.39 -5.72 30.39
CA ASN A 212 25.63 -5.41 31.09
C ASN A 212 26.21 -6.63 31.79
N LYS A 213 25.33 -7.47 32.36
CA LYS A 213 25.78 -8.76 32.98
C LYS A 213 26.48 -9.63 31.95
N LYS A 214 25.89 -9.88 30.79
CA LYS A 214 26.50 -10.67 29.71
C LYS A 214 27.78 -10.05 29.20
N MET A 215 27.87 -8.73 29.14
CA MET A 215 29.07 -8.03 28.73
C MET A 215 30.19 -8.19 29.72
N ARG A 216 29.91 -8.08 31.04
CA ARG A 216 30.88 -8.34 32.10
C ARG A 216 31.38 -9.79 32.08
N GLU A 217 30.47 -10.76 31.94
CA GLU A 217 30.82 -12.18 31.83
C GLU A 217 31.73 -12.45 30.62
N LYS A 218 31.41 -11.89 29.48
CA LYS A 218 32.23 -12.02 28.28
C LYS A 218 33.59 -11.36 28.42
N LEU A 219 33.69 -10.20 29.06
CA LEU A 219 34.95 -9.54 29.30
C LEU A 219 35.82 -10.34 30.26
N ALA A 220 35.24 -10.91 31.32
CA ALA A 220 36.01 -11.77 32.26
C ALA A 220 36.59 -12.98 31.52
N ASP A 221 35.82 -13.63 30.62
CA ASP A 221 36.33 -14.75 29.80
C ASP A 221 37.49 -14.29 28.88
N LEU A 222 37.31 -13.16 28.22
CA LEU A 222 38.34 -12.61 27.32
C LEU A 222 39.60 -12.20 28.08
N ASP A 223 39.48 -11.57 29.26
CA ASP A 223 40.61 -11.20 30.09
C ASP A 223 41.38 -12.43 30.60
N GLN A 224 40.66 -13.48 30.97
CA GLN A 224 41.27 -14.76 31.31
C GLN A 224 42.03 -15.34 30.11
N LYS A 225 41.43 -15.33 28.90
CA LYS A 225 42.10 -15.81 27.69
C LYS A 225 43.33 -14.98 27.31
N MET A 226 43.28 -13.67 27.53
CA MET A 226 44.45 -12.79 27.32
C MET A 226 45.59 -13.10 28.29
N ALA A 227 45.27 -13.34 29.58
CA ALA A 227 46.25 -13.76 30.56
C ALA A 227 46.88 -15.12 30.21
N MET A 228 46.06 -16.06 29.73
CA MET A 228 46.55 -17.36 29.25
C MET A 228 47.45 -17.23 28.04
N LYS A 229 47.14 -16.34 27.09
CA LYS A 229 47.98 -16.04 25.92
C LYS A 229 49.31 -15.47 26.35
N GLN A 230 49.30 -14.53 27.30
CA GLN A 230 50.53 -13.91 27.84
C GLN A 230 51.39 -14.97 28.59
N ALA A 231 50.76 -15.99 29.17
CA ALA A 231 51.42 -17.13 29.80
C ALA A 231 51.85 -18.20 28.77
N GLY A 232 51.71 -17.96 27.46
CA GLY A 232 52.14 -18.88 26.40
C GLY A 232 51.28 -20.14 26.23
N LYS A 233 50.04 -20.12 26.69
CA LYS A 233 49.10 -21.22 26.54
C LYS A 233 48.65 -21.41 25.11
N THR A 234 48.34 -22.64 24.73
CA THR A 234 47.85 -23.03 23.41
C THR A 234 46.38 -22.64 23.23
N TRP A 235 45.90 -22.62 22.00
CA TRP A 235 44.49 -22.33 21.71
C TRP A 235 43.52 -23.36 22.32
N GLN A 236 43.95 -24.67 22.45
CA GLN A 236 43.20 -25.72 23.14
C GLN A 236 43.02 -25.42 24.62
N GLU A 237 44.10 -25.06 25.29
CA GLU A 237 44.08 -24.70 26.71
C GLU A 237 43.25 -23.46 27.00
N MET A 238 43.16 -22.55 26.05
CA MET A 238 42.32 -21.35 26.14
C MET A 238 40.84 -21.60 25.74
N GLY A 239 40.49 -22.84 25.30
CA GLY A 239 39.14 -23.23 24.96
C GLY A 239 38.62 -22.70 23.63
N PHE A 240 39.52 -22.39 22.67
CA PHE A 240 39.14 -22.04 21.31
C PHE A 240 38.94 -23.30 20.45
N LYS A 241 38.11 -23.17 19.41
CA LYS A 241 37.82 -24.26 18.50
C LYS A 241 39.05 -24.65 17.66
N ASP A 242 39.76 -23.65 17.20
CA ASP A 242 40.96 -23.77 16.40
C ASP A 242 41.87 -22.54 16.58
N GLU A 243 43.07 -22.59 16.00
CA GLU A 243 44.04 -21.50 16.04
C GLU A 243 43.56 -20.27 15.28
N GLY A 244 42.80 -20.44 14.19
CA GLY A 244 42.24 -19.36 13.43
C GLY A 244 41.21 -18.56 14.21
N GLU A 245 40.35 -19.22 15.00
CA GLU A 245 39.43 -18.52 15.89
C GLU A 245 40.17 -17.67 16.92
N MET A 246 41.23 -18.24 17.52
CA MET A 246 42.07 -17.52 18.47
C MET A 246 42.68 -16.29 17.84
N GLU A 247 43.29 -16.42 16.65
CA GLU A 247 43.90 -15.31 15.92
C GLU A 247 42.88 -14.21 15.58
N ILE A 248 41.66 -14.57 15.15
CA ILE A 248 40.60 -13.63 14.84
C ILE A 248 40.21 -12.84 16.10
N ILE A 249 40.04 -13.52 17.23
CA ILE A 249 39.63 -12.87 18.47
C ILE A 249 40.69 -11.89 18.96
N PHE A 250 41.95 -12.30 18.96
CA PHE A 250 43.05 -11.41 19.40
C PHE A 250 43.35 -10.29 18.40
N ARG A 251 43.18 -10.52 17.10
CA ARG A 251 43.26 -9.47 16.09
C ARG A 251 42.16 -8.41 16.23
N GLN A 252 40.98 -8.84 16.69
CA GLN A 252 39.82 -7.96 16.93
C GLN A 252 39.66 -7.55 18.39
N TRP A 253 40.76 -7.58 19.18
CA TRP A 253 40.73 -7.34 20.62
C TRP A 253 40.06 -6.02 20.99
N ASP A 254 40.44 -4.93 20.29
CA ASP A 254 39.87 -3.61 20.54
C ASP A 254 38.35 -3.58 20.49
N SER A 255 37.79 -4.21 19.46
CA SER A 255 36.33 -4.23 19.29
C SER A 255 35.62 -5.26 20.17
N ARG A 256 36.32 -6.31 20.62
CA ARG A 256 35.75 -7.41 21.42
C ARG A 256 35.89 -7.25 22.90
N ALA A 257 36.94 -6.58 23.35
CA ALA A 257 37.26 -6.40 24.77
C ALA A 257 37.35 -4.93 25.20
N GLU A 258 38.15 -4.10 24.50
CA GLU A 258 38.36 -2.72 24.92
C GLU A 258 37.10 -1.83 24.77
N LEU A 259 36.37 -1.96 23.67
CA LEU A 259 35.10 -1.23 23.51
C LEU A 259 34.05 -1.58 24.58
N PRO A 260 33.75 -2.89 24.83
CA PRO A 260 32.83 -3.25 25.91
C PRO A 260 33.30 -2.78 27.28
N ARG A 261 34.65 -2.79 27.54
CA ARG A 261 35.18 -2.32 28.82
C ARG A 261 34.97 -0.83 29.04
N ARG A 262 35.15 -0.01 27.99
CA ARG A 262 34.87 1.43 28.03
C ARG A 262 33.37 1.70 28.15
N TYR A 263 32.53 0.96 27.41
CA TYR A 263 31.10 1.05 27.55
C TYR A 263 30.60 0.85 28.99
N LEU A 264 31.16 -0.13 29.71
CA LEU A 264 30.81 -0.39 31.09
C LEU A 264 31.30 0.69 32.08
N GLN A 265 32.05 1.68 31.61
CA GLN A 265 32.49 2.85 32.41
C GLN A 265 31.62 4.08 32.18
N TYR A 266 30.60 3.99 31.29
CA TYR A 266 29.71 5.11 31.02
C TYR A 266 28.90 5.47 32.28
N PRO A 267 28.55 6.77 32.44
CA PRO A 267 27.59 7.17 33.51
C PRO A 267 26.27 6.43 33.31
N LEU A 268 25.48 6.28 34.37
CA LEU A 268 24.14 5.66 34.34
C LEU A 268 24.09 4.23 33.79
N ILE A 269 25.23 3.55 33.63
CA ILE A 269 25.28 2.19 33.09
C ILE A 269 24.64 1.15 34.02
N GLU A 270 24.57 1.44 35.33
CA GLU A 270 23.93 0.56 36.30
C GLU A 270 22.40 0.68 36.34
N SER A 271 21.85 1.75 35.77
CA SER A 271 20.39 2.00 35.71
C SER A 271 19.82 1.91 34.31
N GLY A 272 20.60 1.61 33.29
CA GLY A 272 20.12 1.48 31.93
C GLY A 272 21.20 1.14 30.93
N VAL A 273 20.89 1.22 29.66
CA VAL A 273 21.80 0.90 28.57
C VAL A 273 21.87 2.02 27.54
N TYR A 274 23.07 2.28 27.05
CA TYR A 274 23.24 3.16 25.90
C TYR A 274 22.97 2.36 24.61
N ASN A 275 22.08 2.88 23.80
CA ASN A 275 21.78 2.30 22.50
C ASN A 275 22.83 2.74 21.47
N CYS A 276 23.95 2.08 21.47
CA CYS A 276 25.07 2.34 20.57
C CYS A 276 25.57 1.03 19.94
N ASP A 277 26.47 1.16 18.97
CA ASP A 277 27.01 0.02 18.22
C ASP A 277 27.64 -1.08 19.08
N VAL A 278 28.16 -0.74 20.26
CA VAL A 278 28.73 -1.71 21.21
C VAL A 278 27.67 -2.55 21.87
N ALA A 279 26.52 -1.94 22.12
CA ALA A 279 25.36 -2.59 22.78
C ALA A 279 24.31 -3.08 21.77
N LYS A 280 24.68 -3.58 20.62
CA LYS A 280 23.76 -4.20 19.62
C LYS A 280 22.75 -5.22 20.18
N TRP A 281 22.85 -5.52 21.47
CA TRP A 281 22.16 -6.56 22.21
C TRP A 281 21.04 -6.05 23.09
N VAL A 282 20.65 -4.79 22.99
CA VAL A 282 19.42 -4.29 23.63
C VAL A 282 18.21 -4.91 22.94
N SER A 283 18.20 -6.24 22.91
CA SER A 283 17.09 -7.03 22.42
C SER A 283 16.33 -7.52 23.64
N ILE A 284 15.21 -6.91 23.89
CA ILE A 284 14.27 -7.38 24.89
C ILE A 284 13.33 -8.31 24.18
N SER A 285 13.75 -9.56 24.03
CA SER A 285 12.89 -10.58 23.45
C SER A 285 12.08 -11.23 24.54
N ARG A 286 10.76 -11.17 24.45
CA ARG A 286 9.86 -12.02 25.21
C ARG A 286 8.98 -12.79 24.26
N HIS A 287 8.78 -14.08 24.54
CA HIS A 287 7.74 -14.85 23.90
C HIS A 287 6.40 -14.40 24.46
N ILE A 288 5.57 -13.82 23.63
CA ILE A 288 4.19 -13.53 23.94
C ILE A 288 3.37 -14.56 23.20
N ASP A 289 2.87 -15.55 23.93
CA ASP A 289 2.05 -16.64 23.36
C ASP A 289 0.58 -16.25 23.20
N ILE A 290 0.21 -15.04 23.63
CA ILE A 290 -1.16 -14.57 23.66
C ILE A 290 -1.34 -13.55 22.58
N ARG A 291 -2.37 -13.71 21.79
CA ARG A 291 -2.72 -12.75 20.72
C ARG A 291 -3.47 -11.57 21.29
N GLY A 292 -3.30 -10.45 20.65
CA GLY A 292 -3.92 -9.18 20.98
C GLY A 292 -3.06 -8.02 20.53
N ASP A 293 -3.53 -6.84 20.78
CA ASP A 293 -2.76 -5.61 20.63
C ASP A 293 -1.95 -5.38 21.93
N TYR A 294 -0.78 -4.77 21.77
CA TYR A 294 0.11 -4.49 22.89
C TYR A 294 0.56 -3.02 22.82
N LEU A 295 0.57 -2.38 23.98
CA LEU A 295 1.18 -1.06 24.15
C LEU A 295 2.62 -1.26 24.62
N ILE A 296 3.56 -0.73 23.84
CA ILE A 296 4.99 -0.78 24.10
C ILE A 296 5.41 0.61 24.55
N ARG A 297 6.03 0.69 25.73
CA ARG A 297 6.60 1.93 26.30
C ARG A 297 8.10 1.80 26.42
N ILE A 298 8.81 2.84 26.07
CA ILE A 298 10.26 2.97 26.24
C ILE A 298 10.50 4.19 27.12
N HIS A 299 11.21 3.99 28.23
CA HIS A 299 11.66 5.07 29.10
C HIS A 299 13.15 5.30 28.90
N GLY A 300 13.49 6.54 28.55
CA GLY A 300 14.88 6.84 28.27
C GLY A 300 15.10 8.31 27.97
N GLY A 301 16.32 8.65 27.61
CA GLY A 301 16.69 10.03 27.36
C GLY A 301 17.84 10.14 26.36
N VAL A 302 18.03 11.35 25.89
CA VAL A 302 19.10 11.74 25.01
C VAL A 302 20.37 12.02 25.80
N VAL A 303 21.51 11.67 25.26
CA VAL A 303 22.84 11.87 25.85
C VAL A 303 23.55 13.00 25.12
N GLY A 304 23.90 14.05 25.85
CA GLY A 304 24.54 15.22 25.24
C GLY A 304 23.65 15.95 24.26
N GLU A 305 24.23 16.49 23.22
CA GLU A 305 23.55 17.22 22.14
C GLU A 305 23.72 16.49 20.79
N PRO A 306 23.13 15.32 20.59
CA PRO A 306 23.25 14.60 19.35
C PRO A 306 22.47 15.29 18.22
N HIS A 307 22.85 15.01 16.97
CA HIS A 307 22.08 15.41 15.82
C HIS A 307 20.62 14.93 15.97
N GLU A 308 19.65 15.77 15.62
CA GLU A 308 18.23 15.50 15.84
C GLU A 308 17.76 14.14 15.27
N LEU A 309 18.25 13.74 14.10
CA LEU A 309 17.93 12.44 13.50
C LEU A 309 18.47 11.24 14.30
N ARG A 310 19.46 11.45 15.18
CA ARG A 310 19.97 10.41 16.07
C ARG A 310 19.10 10.21 17.33
N ARG A 311 18.22 11.15 17.63
CA ARG A 311 17.18 11.01 18.70
C ARG A 311 16.05 10.05 18.30
N ILE A 312 16.01 9.66 17.02
CA ILE A 312 14.99 8.73 16.52
C ILE A 312 15.45 7.30 16.78
N VAL A 313 14.62 6.53 17.44
CA VAL A 313 14.81 5.10 17.66
C VAL A 313 13.82 4.30 16.85
N ARG A 314 14.23 3.16 16.35
CA ARG A 314 13.40 2.22 15.59
C ARG A 314 13.04 1.02 16.45
N LEU A 315 11.79 0.64 16.42
CA LEU A 315 11.32 -0.58 17.06
C LEU A 315 11.27 -1.71 16.02
N TRP A 316 12.04 -2.76 16.27
CA TRP A 316 12.14 -3.91 15.35
C TRP A 316 11.44 -5.13 15.94
N ASP A 317 10.78 -5.86 15.06
CA ASP A 317 10.27 -7.18 15.32
C ASP A 317 10.90 -8.15 14.32
N LYS A 318 11.81 -8.96 14.78
CA LYS A 318 12.70 -9.78 13.92
C LYS A 318 13.37 -8.91 12.85
N ASP A 319 12.92 -9.00 11.60
CA ASP A 319 13.51 -8.35 10.45
C ASP A 319 12.69 -7.15 9.96
N ARG A 320 11.62 -6.76 10.67
CA ARG A 320 10.71 -5.67 10.26
C ARG A 320 10.72 -4.51 11.24
N VAL A 321 10.85 -3.30 10.73
CA VAL A 321 10.61 -2.08 11.50
C VAL A 321 9.10 -1.98 11.78
N ARG A 322 8.74 -1.80 13.05
CA ARG A 322 7.35 -1.62 13.48
C ARG A 322 6.94 -0.16 13.64
N GLY A 323 7.91 0.70 13.85
CA GLY A 323 7.71 2.13 13.95
C GLY A 323 8.96 2.84 14.38
N THR A 324 8.91 4.15 14.29
CA THR A 324 9.93 5.09 14.73
C THR A 324 9.41 5.92 15.90
N LEU A 325 10.27 6.24 16.82
CA LEU A 325 9.95 7.03 18.01
C LEU A 325 11.07 8.04 18.25
N LYS A 326 10.74 9.31 18.52
CA LYS A 326 11.72 10.33 18.88
C LYS A 326 11.86 10.40 20.40
N VAL A 327 13.07 10.27 20.91
CA VAL A 327 13.38 10.42 22.33
C VAL A 327 13.45 11.89 22.70
N ASN A 328 12.56 12.35 23.58
CA ASN A 328 12.40 13.76 23.95
C ASN A 328 13.07 14.13 25.28
N GLY A 329 13.19 13.17 26.20
CA GLY A 329 13.85 13.39 27.50
C GLY A 329 15.38 13.43 27.36
N THR A 330 16.07 13.87 28.42
CA THR A 330 17.52 13.70 28.57
C THR A 330 17.81 12.50 29.46
N ALA A 331 19.04 11.99 29.44
CA ALA A 331 19.44 10.89 30.31
C ALA A 331 19.32 11.23 31.81
N GLU A 332 19.44 12.52 32.14
CA GLU A 332 19.28 13.03 33.52
C GLU A 332 17.81 13.27 33.86
N ASN A 333 16.94 13.52 32.88
CA ASN A 333 15.50 13.70 33.03
C ASN A 333 14.78 12.90 31.92
N PRO A 334 14.71 11.58 32.05
CA PRO A 334 14.17 10.73 31.00
C PRO A 334 12.65 10.88 30.81
N ALA A 335 12.20 10.59 29.61
CA ALA A 335 10.79 10.62 29.21
C ALA A 335 10.32 9.24 28.76
N THR A 336 9.02 8.98 28.87
CA THR A 336 8.40 7.77 28.33
C THR A 336 7.79 8.07 26.96
N ILE A 337 8.16 7.27 25.97
CA ILE A 337 7.56 7.26 24.65
C ILE A 337 6.86 5.93 24.41
N SER A 338 5.80 5.89 23.61
CA SER A 338 4.99 4.70 23.44
C SER A 338 4.49 4.50 22.03
N MET A 339 4.18 3.25 21.68
CA MET A 339 3.47 2.89 20.46
C MET A 339 2.65 1.61 20.68
N THR A 340 1.63 1.43 19.86
CA THR A 340 0.84 0.19 19.83
C THR A 340 1.39 -0.76 18.78
N ALA A 341 1.57 -2.03 19.15
CA ALA A 341 1.96 -3.11 18.25
C ALA A 341 0.89 -4.19 18.25
N ARG A 342 0.51 -4.64 17.04
CA ARG A 342 -0.43 -5.75 16.84
C ARG A 342 0.32 -7.03 16.49
N GLN A 343 -0.14 -8.16 17.05
CA GLN A 343 0.44 -9.47 16.80
C GLN A 343 -0.34 -10.27 15.76
N PRO A 344 0.27 -10.62 14.61
CA PRO A 344 -0.33 -11.53 13.63
C PRO A 344 -0.26 -12.99 14.10
N MET A 345 -0.91 -13.90 13.36
CA MET A 345 -0.82 -15.33 13.56
C MET A 345 0.61 -15.86 13.36
N GLY A 346 1.07 -16.73 14.24
CA GLY A 346 2.40 -17.38 14.17
C GLY A 346 3.11 -17.38 15.51
N ARG A 347 4.27 -18.01 15.60
CA ARG A 347 5.18 -17.88 16.76
C ARG A 347 5.78 -16.48 16.68
N PHE A 348 5.34 -15.66 17.56
CA PHE A 348 5.75 -14.28 17.61
C PHE A 348 6.67 -14.07 18.81
N GLN A 349 7.86 -13.57 18.55
CA GLN A 349 8.67 -12.94 19.58
C GLN A 349 8.44 -11.44 19.45
N LEU A 350 7.65 -10.87 20.35
CA LEU A 350 7.69 -9.44 20.53
C LEU A 350 9.02 -9.11 21.21
N GLY A 351 10.05 -8.97 20.39
CA GLY A 351 11.31 -8.42 20.78
C GLY A 351 11.33 -6.99 20.32
N ALA A 352 11.21 -6.06 21.22
CA ALA A 352 11.50 -4.69 20.89
C ALA A 352 13.02 -4.54 20.79
N ASN A 353 13.54 -4.61 19.60
CA ASN A 353 14.89 -4.16 19.30
C ASN A 353 14.82 -2.66 19.09
N VAL A 354 15.24 -1.89 20.07
CA VAL A 354 15.35 -0.44 19.94
C VAL A 354 16.71 -0.13 19.32
N ARG A 355 16.71 0.44 18.14
CA ARG A 355 17.95 0.89 17.50
C ARG A 355 17.90 2.39 17.28
N GLU A 356 18.98 3.03 17.61
CA GLU A 356 19.26 4.40 17.20
C GLU A 356 19.26 4.52 15.68
N ASN A 357 18.94 5.69 15.17
CA ASN A 357 19.02 6.00 13.75
C ASN A 357 20.49 6.29 13.36
N VAL A 358 21.32 5.27 13.30
CA VAL A 358 22.74 5.35 12.93
C VAL A 358 22.99 4.66 11.59
N PRO A 359 23.92 5.18 10.77
CA PRO A 359 24.31 4.53 9.53
C PRO A 359 24.91 3.14 9.78
N GLU A 360 24.51 2.14 8.99
CA GLU A 360 25.02 0.77 9.12
C GLU A 360 26.55 0.66 8.95
N ASN A 361 27.17 1.57 8.22
CA ASN A 361 28.60 1.57 7.92
C ASN A 361 29.50 2.14 9.03
N THR A 362 28.92 2.58 10.15
CA THR A 362 29.72 3.15 11.26
C THR A 362 30.61 2.10 11.95
N ILE A 363 30.30 0.81 11.77
CA ILE A 363 31.04 -0.32 12.37
C ILE A 363 32.48 -0.39 11.85
N ASN A 364 32.70 -0.06 10.58
CA ASN A 364 34.04 -0.14 9.97
C ASN A 364 34.97 1.03 10.36
N SER A 365 34.39 2.13 10.89
CA SER A 365 35.15 3.29 11.34
C SER A 365 35.54 3.26 12.83
N MET A 366 35.16 2.20 13.56
CA MET A 366 35.37 2.10 15.01
C MET A 366 36.83 2.19 15.45
N ARG A 367 37.80 1.68 14.65
CA ARG A 367 39.25 1.78 14.98
C ARG A 367 39.74 3.22 15.01
N GLY A 368 39.39 4.05 14.02
CA GLY A 368 39.75 5.46 13.98
C GLY A 368 39.12 6.30 15.11
N TYR A 369 38.05 5.79 15.68
CA TYR A 369 37.26 6.47 16.68
C TYR A 369 37.78 6.22 18.12
N ILE A 370 38.20 4.99 18.44
CA ILE A 370 38.88 4.70 19.71
C ILE A 370 40.07 5.61 19.90
N ASN A 371 40.82 5.83 18.84
CA ASN A 371 41.99 6.71 18.88
C ASN A 371 41.65 8.20 19.09
N LYS A 372 40.45 8.63 18.73
CA LYS A 372 39.97 9.99 19.00
C LYS A 372 39.46 10.16 20.43
N LEU A 373 38.82 9.16 21.01
CA LEU A 373 38.36 9.18 22.41
C LEU A 373 39.52 9.25 23.42
N GLU A 374 40.64 8.64 23.10
CA GLU A 374 41.84 8.67 23.98
C GLU A 374 42.40 10.09 24.14
N GLY A 375 42.18 11.00 23.21
CA GLY A 375 42.64 12.37 23.26
C GLY A 375 41.66 13.42 23.81
N SER A 376 40.34 13.08 23.90
CA SER A 376 39.30 14.09 24.18
C SER A 376 38.91 14.20 25.66
N GLY A 377 39.22 13.19 26.49
CA GLY A 377 38.78 13.13 27.89
C GLY A 377 37.28 12.89 28.08
N GLU A 378 36.52 12.65 26.99
CA GLU A 378 35.09 12.35 27.04
C GLU A 378 34.82 10.97 27.64
N ARG A 379 33.83 10.93 28.55
CA ARG A 379 33.46 9.70 29.26
C ARG A 379 32.45 8.81 28.53
N THR A 380 31.76 9.33 27.52
CA THR A 380 30.76 8.61 26.75
C THR A 380 31.13 8.58 25.28
N ASP A 381 30.76 7.53 24.58
CA ASP A 381 30.88 7.47 23.13
C ASP A 381 29.95 8.55 22.52
N PRO A 382 30.49 9.57 21.87
CA PRO A 382 29.69 10.63 21.23
C PRO A 382 28.77 10.09 20.13
N ARG A 383 28.88 8.82 19.77
CA ARG A 383 27.93 8.12 18.89
C ARG A 383 26.71 7.59 19.64
N ALA A 384 26.78 7.46 20.97
CA ALA A 384 25.62 7.12 21.78
C ALA A 384 24.76 8.37 21.91
N ALA A 385 23.60 8.37 21.29
CA ALA A 385 22.64 9.47 21.38
C ALA A 385 21.50 9.19 22.33
N VAL A 386 21.20 7.90 22.60
CA VAL A 386 20.08 7.49 23.39
C VAL A 386 20.50 6.53 24.50
N TRP A 387 20.05 6.82 25.72
CA TRP A 387 20.10 5.94 26.88
C TRP A 387 18.69 5.44 27.20
N ILE A 388 18.54 4.14 27.47
CA ILE A 388 17.28 3.48 27.77
C ILE A 388 17.36 2.87 29.16
N ASP A 389 16.45 3.31 30.02
CA ASP A 389 16.24 2.78 31.35
C ASP A 389 15.47 1.46 31.29
N TRP A 390 14.21 1.51 30.85
CA TRP A 390 13.38 0.32 30.75
C TRP A 390 12.52 0.27 29.50
N LEU A 391 12.10 -0.95 29.18
CA LEU A 391 11.07 -1.24 28.22
C LEU A 391 9.90 -1.95 28.89
N GLU A 392 8.70 -1.51 28.60
CA GLU A 392 7.48 -2.07 29.18
C GLU A 392 6.53 -2.49 28.05
N ILE A 393 5.92 -3.65 28.23
CA ILE A 393 4.91 -4.20 27.32
C ILE A 393 3.65 -4.46 28.12
N GLU A 394 2.56 -3.80 27.73
CA GLU A 394 1.24 -3.96 28.35
C GLU A 394 0.28 -4.59 27.35
N GLY A 395 -0.43 -5.61 27.75
CA GLY A 395 -1.42 -6.33 26.94
C GLY A 395 -1.67 -7.74 27.45
N PRO A 396 -2.43 -8.55 26.71
CA PRO A 396 -3.05 -8.26 25.41
C PRO A 396 -4.31 -7.40 25.54
N PHE A 397 -4.48 -6.47 24.64
CA PHE A 397 -5.76 -5.80 24.40
C PHE A 397 -6.54 -6.60 23.36
N TYR A 398 -7.81 -6.85 23.62
CA TYR A 398 -8.68 -7.57 22.71
C TYR A 398 -9.56 -6.62 21.91
N PRO A 399 -10.02 -7.01 20.71
CA PRO A 399 -10.99 -6.23 19.95
C PRO A 399 -12.22 -5.91 20.82
N ALA A 400 -12.72 -4.68 20.72
CA ALA A 400 -13.93 -4.27 21.45
C ALA A 400 -15.15 -5.08 20.99
N GLN A 401 -15.22 -5.43 19.70
CA GLN A 401 -16.26 -6.28 19.15
C GLN A 401 -15.83 -7.75 19.17
N ARG A 402 -16.76 -8.63 19.53
CA ARG A 402 -16.52 -10.07 19.50
C ARG A 402 -16.40 -10.56 18.07
N PRO A 403 -15.38 -11.38 17.73
CA PRO A 403 -15.28 -12.01 16.41
C PRO A 403 -16.51 -12.88 16.10
N ASP A 404 -16.84 -13.00 14.83
CA ASP A 404 -18.04 -13.72 14.40
C ASP A 404 -18.01 -15.22 14.80
N PHE A 405 -16.85 -15.85 14.72
CA PHE A 405 -16.70 -17.25 15.16
C PHE A 405 -16.91 -17.40 16.67
N GLU A 406 -16.49 -16.45 17.46
CA GLU A 406 -16.76 -16.43 18.91
C GLU A 406 -18.26 -16.31 19.18
N LYS A 407 -18.98 -15.48 18.39
CA LYS A 407 -20.46 -15.38 18.48
C LYS A 407 -21.15 -16.68 18.12
N ILE A 408 -20.63 -17.44 17.13
CA ILE A 408 -21.12 -18.77 16.78
C ILE A 408 -20.94 -19.76 17.93
N LEU A 409 -19.76 -19.75 18.56
CA LEU A 409 -19.45 -20.69 19.63
C LEU A 409 -20.20 -20.38 20.94
N TYR A 410 -20.44 -19.11 21.21
CA TYR A 410 -21.00 -18.61 22.47
C TYR A 410 -22.08 -17.53 22.20
N PRO A 411 -23.24 -17.89 21.67
CA PRO A 411 -24.25 -16.91 21.27
C PRO A 411 -24.80 -16.07 22.42
N ASN A 412 -24.87 -16.63 23.64
CA ASN A 412 -25.55 -16.03 24.78
C ASN A 412 -24.64 -15.59 25.93
N THR A 413 -23.31 -15.74 25.82
CA THR A 413 -22.39 -15.51 26.96
C THR A 413 -21.17 -14.66 26.56
N GLU A 414 -20.66 -13.88 27.51
CA GLU A 414 -19.30 -13.37 27.45
C GLU A 414 -18.29 -14.51 27.53
N THR A 415 -17.17 -14.38 26.84
CA THR A 415 -16.13 -15.40 26.65
C THR A 415 -15.77 -16.20 27.90
N GLY A 416 -15.83 -17.53 27.79
CA GLY A 416 -15.33 -18.48 28.80
C GLY A 416 -16.32 -19.50 29.33
N GLY A 417 -17.52 -19.61 28.75
CA GLY A 417 -18.44 -20.72 29.01
C GLY A 417 -18.09 -21.97 28.20
N GLN A 418 -18.76 -23.09 28.47
CA GLN A 418 -18.72 -24.27 27.60
C GLN A 418 -19.52 -23.94 26.32
N SER A 419 -18.89 -24.16 25.17
CA SER A 419 -19.60 -24.06 23.88
C SER A 419 -20.61 -25.20 23.77
N GLU A 420 -21.83 -24.88 23.36
CA GLU A 420 -22.86 -25.90 23.07
C GLU A 420 -22.59 -26.67 21.78
N LEU A 421 -21.75 -26.14 20.89
CA LEU A 421 -21.47 -26.69 19.56
C LEU A 421 -20.13 -27.42 19.48
N LEU A 422 -19.11 -26.92 20.17
CA LEU A 422 -17.73 -27.41 20.07
C LEU A 422 -17.53 -28.69 20.91
N GLY A 423 -16.81 -29.66 20.35
CA GLY A 423 -16.49 -30.93 21.01
C GLY A 423 -17.64 -31.96 21.00
N ARG A 424 -18.73 -31.68 20.33
CA ARG A 424 -19.89 -32.53 20.23
C ARG A 424 -20.11 -33.02 18.78
N ASP A 425 -19.90 -34.32 18.54
CA ASP A 425 -20.04 -34.90 17.21
C ASP A 425 -21.48 -34.76 16.65
N ASP A 426 -22.49 -34.83 17.52
CA ASP A 426 -23.90 -34.61 17.16
C ASP A 426 -24.26 -33.17 16.76
N LYS A 427 -23.41 -32.22 17.11
CA LYS A 427 -23.54 -30.79 16.78
C LYS A 427 -22.61 -30.32 15.67
N ALA A 428 -21.76 -31.20 15.13
CA ALA A 428 -20.77 -30.82 14.14
C ALA A 428 -21.39 -30.24 12.86
N PHE A 429 -22.51 -30.82 12.38
CA PHE A 429 -23.22 -30.27 11.22
C PHE A 429 -23.74 -28.85 11.45
N GLU A 430 -24.25 -28.57 12.62
CA GLU A 430 -24.75 -27.25 12.99
C GLU A 430 -23.59 -26.24 13.03
N LEU A 431 -22.44 -26.61 13.62
CA LEU A 431 -21.26 -25.77 13.67
C LEU A 431 -20.73 -25.49 12.25
N ILE A 432 -20.59 -26.51 11.41
CA ILE A 432 -20.14 -26.39 10.02
C ILE A 432 -21.07 -25.48 9.23
N SER A 433 -22.38 -25.66 9.37
CA SER A 433 -23.39 -24.86 8.63
C SER A 433 -23.34 -23.39 9.05
N ARG A 434 -23.32 -23.09 10.35
CA ARG A 434 -23.23 -21.72 10.85
C ARG A 434 -21.92 -21.05 10.44
N PHE A 435 -20.81 -21.78 10.52
CA PHE A 435 -19.52 -21.26 10.11
C PHE A 435 -19.47 -21.00 8.59
N ALA A 436 -19.92 -21.91 7.76
CA ALA A 436 -19.97 -21.73 6.31
C ALA A 436 -20.86 -20.53 5.92
N PHE A 437 -22.04 -20.40 6.52
CA PHE A 437 -22.92 -19.25 6.31
C PHE A 437 -22.23 -17.91 6.61
N GLN A 438 -21.54 -17.82 7.73
CA GLN A 438 -20.81 -16.61 8.10
C GLN A 438 -19.60 -16.37 7.18
N ALA A 439 -18.82 -17.42 6.88
CA ALA A 439 -17.65 -17.34 6.01
C ALA A 439 -18.03 -16.94 4.57
N PHE A 440 -19.20 -17.38 4.08
CA PHE A 440 -19.71 -17.04 2.75
C PHE A 440 -20.57 -15.76 2.74
N ARG A 441 -20.39 -14.90 3.73
CA ARG A 441 -21.06 -13.59 3.79
C ARG A 441 -22.57 -13.73 3.72
N HIS A 442 -23.13 -14.56 4.61
CA HIS A 442 -24.56 -14.87 4.71
C HIS A 442 -25.16 -15.50 3.45
N ARG A 443 -24.36 -16.23 2.68
CA ARG A 443 -24.83 -17.08 1.59
C ARG A 443 -24.90 -18.52 2.07
N ILE A 444 -26.05 -19.14 1.79
CA ILE A 444 -26.20 -20.58 2.04
C ILE A 444 -25.55 -21.33 0.87
N PRO A 445 -24.60 -22.24 1.12
CA PRO A 445 -24.06 -23.08 0.07
C PRO A 445 -25.14 -23.94 -0.61
N GLU A 446 -25.05 -24.07 -1.92
CA GLU A 446 -26.00 -24.81 -2.72
C GLU A 446 -25.72 -26.32 -2.71
N GLY A 447 -26.76 -27.12 -2.99
CA GLY A 447 -26.65 -28.56 -3.18
C GLY A 447 -26.22 -29.32 -1.93
N THR A 448 -25.36 -30.32 -2.13
CA THR A 448 -24.88 -31.25 -1.11
C THR A 448 -23.60 -30.80 -0.39
N TYR A 449 -23.14 -29.57 -0.61
CA TYR A 449 -21.83 -29.09 -0.11
C TYR A 449 -21.67 -29.25 1.41
N LEU A 450 -22.68 -28.85 2.19
CA LEU A 450 -22.63 -28.98 3.65
C LEU A 450 -22.68 -30.46 4.10
N ASP A 451 -23.45 -31.29 3.41
CA ASP A 451 -23.55 -32.74 3.70
C ASP A 451 -22.18 -33.44 3.42
N GLU A 452 -21.51 -33.04 2.37
CA GLU A 452 -20.19 -33.59 2.03
C GLU A 452 -19.11 -33.17 3.05
N LEU A 453 -19.14 -31.93 3.49
CA LEU A 453 -18.25 -31.43 4.56
C LEU A 453 -18.52 -32.19 5.88
N HIS A 454 -19.78 -32.40 6.22
CA HIS A 454 -20.15 -33.18 7.41
C HIS A 454 -19.71 -34.64 7.29
N ARG A 455 -19.93 -35.27 6.11
CA ARG A 455 -19.42 -36.61 5.83
C ARG A 455 -17.89 -36.71 5.99
N LEU A 456 -17.16 -35.75 5.46
CA LEU A 456 -15.71 -35.67 5.64
C LEU A 456 -15.31 -35.56 7.12
N PHE A 457 -16.01 -34.74 7.89
CA PHE A 457 -15.82 -34.67 9.34
C PHE A 457 -16.00 -36.06 9.98
N GLN A 458 -17.11 -36.76 9.69
CA GLN A 458 -17.40 -38.09 10.24
C GLN A 458 -16.34 -39.14 9.83
N GLU A 459 -15.88 -39.09 8.58
CA GLU A 459 -14.82 -39.98 8.10
C GLU A 459 -13.50 -39.74 8.84
N ASN A 460 -13.14 -38.48 9.06
CA ASN A 460 -11.94 -38.14 9.80
C ASN A 460 -12.02 -38.60 11.25
N ARG A 461 -13.20 -38.46 11.90
CA ARG A 461 -13.46 -38.99 13.23
C ARG A 461 -13.32 -40.51 13.26
N LYS A 462 -13.86 -41.24 12.27
CA LYS A 462 -13.72 -42.70 12.12
C LYS A 462 -12.28 -43.13 11.89
N LYS A 463 -11.43 -42.27 11.28
CA LYS A 463 -9.99 -42.51 11.09
C LYS A 463 -9.19 -42.22 12.38
N GLY A 464 -9.82 -41.82 13.48
CA GLY A 464 -9.19 -41.58 14.76
C GLY A 464 -8.68 -40.14 15.00
N LEU A 465 -8.97 -39.21 14.13
CA LEU A 465 -8.65 -37.77 14.38
C LEU A 465 -9.48 -37.31 15.59
N SER A 466 -8.89 -36.45 16.42
CA SER A 466 -9.63 -35.73 17.47
C SER A 466 -10.73 -34.85 16.85
N TYR A 467 -11.70 -34.41 17.66
CA TYR A 467 -12.72 -33.48 17.21
C TYR A 467 -12.12 -32.21 16.61
N ASN A 468 -11.13 -31.63 17.31
CA ASN A 468 -10.48 -30.40 16.86
C ASN A 468 -9.72 -30.59 15.54
N GLU A 469 -9.03 -31.69 15.33
CA GLU A 469 -8.38 -32.00 14.07
C GLU A 469 -9.38 -32.18 12.93
N ALA A 470 -10.46 -32.93 13.17
CA ALA A 470 -11.47 -33.19 12.16
C ALA A 470 -12.22 -31.90 11.74
N ILE A 471 -12.57 -31.02 12.70
CA ILE A 471 -13.25 -29.77 12.40
C ILE A 471 -12.31 -28.75 11.74
N THR A 472 -11.02 -28.74 12.13
CA THR A 472 -9.98 -27.91 11.50
C THR A 472 -9.84 -28.22 10.01
N GLU A 473 -9.84 -29.50 9.64
CA GLU A 473 -9.77 -29.91 8.21
C GLU A 473 -10.97 -29.34 7.43
N VAL A 474 -12.18 -29.42 7.99
CA VAL A 474 -13.40 -28.93 7.34
C VAL A 474 -13.40 -27.40 7.25
N MET A 475 -13.06 -26.71 8.33
CA MET A 475 -12.97 -25.25 8.30
C MET A 475 -11.91 -24.75 7.33
N GLY A 476 -10.77 -25.47 7.23
CA GLY A 476 -9.71 -25.15 6.27
C GLY A 476 -10.20 -25.24 4.83
N ILE A 477 -11.03 -26.23 4.50
CA ILE A 477 -11.64 -26.36 3.17
C ILE A 477 -12.62 -25.21 2.91
N ILE A 478 -13.44 -24.81 3.88
CA ILE A 478 -14.35 -23.66 3.74
C ILE A 478 -13.55 -22.40 3.43
N LEU A 479 -12.43 -22.15 4.14
CA LEU A 479 -11.59 -20.97 3.94
C LEU A 479 -10.79 -20.97 2.63
N ALA A 480 -10.66 -22.11 1.96
CA ALA A 480 -10.03 -22.25 0.65
C ALA A 480 -11.04 -22.41 -0.50
N SER A 481 -12.33 -22.41 -0.20
CA SER A 481 -13.38 -22.61 -1.22
C SER A 481 -13.69 -21.33 -2.00
N PRO A 482 -14.21 -21.47 -3.23
CA PRO A 482 -14.63 -20.32 -4.02
C PRO A 482 -15.65 -19.42 -3.32
N GLY A 483 -16.58 -19.97 -2.55
CA GLY A 483 -17.57 -19.20 -1.78
C GLY A 483 -16.95 -18.26 -0.74
N PHE A 484 -15.75 -18.60 -0.24
CA PHE A 484 -14.99 -17.72 0.65
C PHE A 484 -14.04 -16.80 -0.12
N LEU A 485 -13.29 -17.35 -1.08
CA LEU A 485 -12.21 -16.63 -1.76
C LEU A 485 -12.69 -15.57 -2.74
N PHE A 486 -13.88 -15.75 -3.33
CA PHE A 486 -14.38 -14.86 -4.38
C PHE A 486 -15.57 -14.04 -3.92
N LEU A 487 -15.62 -12.79 -4.38
CA LEU A 487 -16.80 -11.95 -4.30
C LEU A 487 -17.66 -12.24 -5.53
N GLN A 488 -18.79 -12.89 -5.28
CA GLN A 488 -19.72 -13.30 -6.32
C GLN A 488 -20.98 -12.46 -6.26
N GLU A 489 -21.41 -11.95 -7.40
CA GLU A 489 -22.73 -11.38 -7.62
C GLU A 489 -23.60 -12.48 -8.25
N ASP A 490 -24.75 -12.75 -7.67
CA ASP A 490 -25.61 -13.80 -8.19
C ASP A 490 -26.14 -13.41 -9.57
N SER A 491 -25.98 -14.29 -10.55
CA SER A 491 -26.44 -14.07 -11.93
C SER A 491 -27.96 -13.98 -12.07
N GLY A 492 -28.68 -13.97 -10.96
CA GLY A 492 -30.08 -13.59 -10.87
C GLY A 492 -31.12 -14.54 -11.52
N ASP A 493 -30.73 -15.77 -11.79
CA ASP A 493 -31.65 -16.80 -12.28
C ASP A 493 -32.00 -17.82 -11.17
N HIS A 494 -32.46 -17.31 -10.03
CA HIS A 494 -33.24 -18.11 -9.07
C HIS A 494 -34.71 -17.98 -9.40
N SER A 495 -35.08 -18.22 -10.67
CA SER A 495 -36.45 -18.64 -10.97
C SER A 495 -36.69 -19.94 -10.23
N GLN A 496 -37.68 -19.93 -9.32
CA GLN A 496 -38.20 -21.10 -8.63
C GLN A 496 -38.20 -22.27 -9.60
N VAL A 497 -37.47 -23.34 -9.28
CA VAL A 497 -37.70 -24.62 -9.92
C VAL A 497 -39.08 -25.08 -9.48
N THR A 498 -40.08 -24.65 -10.20
CA THR A 498 -41.35 -25.33 -10.23
C THR A 498 -41.17 -26.50 -11.18
N ASP A 499 -41.51 -27.68 -10.70
CA ASP A 499 -41.59 -28.97 -11.40
C ASP A 499 -42.56 -28.95 -12.60
N ALA A 500 -42.32 -28.13 -13.58
CA ALA A 500 -42.93 -28.18 -14.91
C ALA A 500 -42.26 -27.26 -15.89
N GLY A 501 -41.48 -27.83 -16.77
CA GLY A 501 -41.32 -27.34 -18.14
C GLY A 501 -40.70 -25.94 -18.31
N ARG A 502 -39.48 -25.95 -18.81
CA ARG A 502 -38.73 -24.87 -19.48
C ARG A 502 -39.57 -23.65 -19.87
N THR A 503 -39.51 -22.59 -19.11
CA THR A 503 -39.75 -21.24 -19.61
C THR A 503 -38.38 -20.55 -19.77
N ARG A 504 -38.02 -20.24 -21.03
CA ARG A 504 -36.92 -19.38 -21.36
C ARG A 504 -37.12 -18.03 -20.66
N GLY A 505 -36.33 -17.72 -19.66
CA GLY A 505 -36.20 -16.37 -19.13
C GLY A 505 -35.79 -15.42 -20.24
N LYS A 506 -36.39 -14.24 -20.32
CA LYS A 506 -35.96 -13.17 -21.19
C LYS A 506 -34.51 -12.82 -20.82
N PRO A 507 -33.60 -12.70 -21.79
CA PRO A 507 -32.26 -12.23 -21.50
C PRO A 507 -32.30 -10.79 -21.04
N ASN A 508 -31.56 -10.50 -19.99
CA ASN A 508 -31.07 -9.21 -19.56
C ASN A 508 -32.08 -8.06 -19.42
N ASN A 509 -32.40 -7.76 -18.16
CA ASN A 509 -32.76 -6.39 -17.79
C ASN A 509 -31.44 -5.65 -17.45
N PRO A 510 -30.89 -4.80 -18.30
CA PRO A 510 -29.59 -4.16 -18.13
C PRO A 510 -29.56 -3.15 -16.96
N ASN A 511 -30.67 -2.91 -16.31
CA ASN A 511 -30.83 -1.98 -15.18
C ASN A 511 -31.13 -2.68 -13.85
N ARG A 512 -30.64 -3.88 -13.62
CA ARG A 512 -30.90 -4.57 -12.37
C ARG A 512 -29.99 -4.07 -11.24
N TYR A 513 -30.57 -3.42 -10.26
CA TYR A 513 -29.91 -3.10 -9.00
C TYR A 513 -29.50 -4.37 -8.23
N LEU A 514 -28.40 -4.28 -7.50
CA LEU A 514 -27.98 -5.30 -6.54
C LEU A 514 -29.04 -5.48 -5.45
N ASP A 515 -29.18 -6.69 -4.95
CA ASP A 515 -29.98 -6.92 -3.75
C ASP A 515 -29.32 -6.36 -2.48
N ASN A 516 -30.04 -6.33 -1.36
CA ASN A 516 -29.52 -5.79 -0.10
C ASN A 516 -28.22 -6.44 0.36
N ARG A 517 -28.11 -7.76 0.23
CA ARG A 517 -26.91 -8.51 0.64
C ARG A 517 -25.73 -8.20 -0.26
N GLU A 518 -25.93 -8.23 -1.56
CA GLU A 518 -24.90 -7.93 -2.56
C GLU A 518 -24.38 -6.50 -2.43
N LEU A 519 -25.31 -5.54 -2.26
CA LEU A 519 -24.97 -4.14 -2.09
C LEU A 519 -24.22 -3.90 -0.76
N ALA A 520 -24.63 -4.57 0.32
CA ALA A 520 -23.92 -4.52 1.59
C ALA A 520 -22.49 -5.06 1.45
N ILE A 521 -22.30 -6.18 0.75
CA ILE A 521 -20.99 -6.78 0.51
C ILE A 521 -20.11 -5.84 -0.34
N ARG A 522 -20.63 -5.34 -1.47
CA ARG A 522 -19.89 -4.43 -2.35
C ARG A 522 -19.46 -3.18 -1.59
N LEU A 523 -20.35 -2.56 -0.84
CA LEU A 523 -20.06 -1.36 -0.06
C LEU A 523 -19.02 -1.62 1.06
N ALA A 524 -19.14 -2.75 1.77
CA ALA A 524 -18.23 -3.08 2.86
C ALA A 524 -16.81 -3.40 2.35
N TYR A 525 -16.69 -4.15 1.26
CA TYR A 525 -15.38 -4.42 0.68
C TYR A 525 -14.77 -3.19 0.03
N PHE A 526 -15.56 -2.30 -0.55
CA PHE A 526 -15.08 -1.02 -1.04
C PHE A 526 -14.50 -0.16 0.10
N LEU A 527 -15.30 0.13 1.13
CA LEU A 527 -14.91 1.10 2.16
C LEU A 527 -14.06 0.50 3.30
N TRP A 528 -14.23 -0.78 3.61
CA TRP A 528 -13.57 -1.42 4.76
C TRP A 528 -12.63 -2.57 4.37
N SER A 529 -12.65 -2.99 3.10
CA SER A 529 -11.95 -4.21 2.64
C SER A 529 -12.22 -5.42 3.56
N SER A 530 -13.44 -5.52 4.07
CA SER A 530 -13.87 -6.55 5.03
C SER A 530 -15.36 -6.84 4.89
N PRO A 531 -15.89 -7.96 5.47
CA PRO A 531 -17.32 -8.25 5.43
C PRO A 531 -18.18 -7.15 6.07
N PRO A 532 -19.46 -7.03 5.65
CA PRO A 532 -20.43 -6.18 6.31
C PRO A 532 -20.60 -6.50 7.79
N ASP A 533 -20.89 -5.49 8.60
CA ASP A 533 -21.32 -5.70 9.97
C ASP A 533 -22.83 -5.99 10.08
N ASP A 534 -23.26 -6.40 11.28
CA ASP A 534 -24.65 -6.77 11.55
C ASP A 534 -25.63 -5.61 11.28
N GLU A 535 -25.19 -4.36 11.42
CA GLU A 535 -26.01 -3.18 11.16
C GLU A 535 -26.26 -3.02 9.66
N LEU A 536 -25.20 -3.15 8.85
CA LEU A 536 -25.31 -3.03 7.39
C LEU A 536 -26.13 -4.17 6.78
N TYR A 537 -26.01 -5.41 7.29
CA TYR A 537 -26.82 -6.53 6.83
C TYR A 537 -28.33 -6.36 7.15
N LYS A 538 -28.66 -5.66 8.24
CA LYS A 538 -30.06 -5.43 8.68
C LYS A 538 -30.70 -4.22 8.02
N ALA A 539 -29.90 -3.32 7.45
CA ALA A 539 -30.39 -2.10 6.83
C ALA A 539 -31.16 -2.40 5.53
N ASP A 540 -32.22 -1.69 5.26
CA ASP A 540 -32.90 -1.71 3.97
C ASP A 540 -32.15 -0.79 2.99
N LEU A 541 -31.18 -1.35 2.28
CA LEU A 541 -30.35 -0.61 1.34
C LEU A 541 -31.07 -0.29 0.01
N SER A 542 -32.28 -0.79 -0.19
CA SER A 542 -33.14 -0.40 -1.31
C SER A 542 -33.71 1.02 -1.13
N ASP A 543 -33.89 1.45 0.13
CA ASP A 543 -34.24 2.82 0.45
C ASP A 543 -33.00 3.75 0.31
N ALA A 544 -33.11 4.73 -0.59
CA ALA A 544 -31.99 5.61 -0.92
C ALA A 544 -31.51 6.45 0.28
N LYS A 545 -32.40 6.81 1.22
CA LYS A 545 -32.04 7.56 2.40
C LYS A 545 -31.27 6.68 3.39
N VAL A 546 -31.78 5.49 3.69
CA VAL A 546 -31.12 4.51 4.57
C VAL A 546 -29.77 4.15 4.01
N TYR A 547 -29.67 3.92 2.70
CA TYR A 547 -28.40 3.63 2.04
C TYR A 547 -27.39 4.76 2.20
N GLY A 548 -27.82 6.03 1.96
CA GLY A 548 -26.97 7.19 2.16
C GLY A 548 -26.49 7.36 3.61
N GLU A 549 -27.35 7.09 4.60
CA GLU A 549 -27.00 7.11 6.02
C GLU A 549 -25.95 6.04 6.37
N GLN A 550 -26.05 4.84 5.78
CA GLN A 550 -25.06 3.80 5.96
C GLN A 550 -23.72 4.15 5.31
N VAL A 551 -23.71 4.74 4.12
CA VAL A 551 -22.48 5.25 3.49
C VAL A 551 -21.81 6.28 4.40
N ASP A 552 -22.56 7.25 4.91
CA ASP A 552 -22.05 8.30 5.79
C ASP A 552 -21.53 7.74 7.14
N ARG A 553 -22.19 6.71 7.69
CA ARG A 553 -21.72 5.98 8.88
C ARG A 553 -20.39 5.29 8.59
N MET A 554 -20.34 4.56 7.48
CA MET A 554 -19.16 3.75 7.12
C MET A 554 -17.94 4.61 6.83
N LEU A 555 -18.11 5.77 6.21
CA LEU A 555 -17.02 6.72 5.96
C LEU A 555 -16.41 7.33 7.24
N LYS A 556 -17.15 7.32 8.34
CA LYS A 556 -16.68 7.78 9.67
C LYS A 556 -16.07 6.65 10.50
N ASP A 557 -16.25 5.40 10.08
CA ASP A 557 -15.76 4.24 10.81
C ASP A 557 -14.24 4.10 10.63
N PRO A 558 -13.47 3.78 11.69
CA PRO A 558 -12.03 3.57 11.60
C PRO A 558 -11.60 2.51 10.58
N ARG A 559 -12.48 1.57 10.22
CA ARG A 559 -12.23 0.57 9.18
C ARG A 559 -12.04 1.18 7.78
N THR A 560 -12.50 2.39 7.53
CA THR A 560 -12.26 3.13 6.28
C THR A 560 -10.77 3.36 6.00
N LYS A 561 -9.94 3.26 7.03
CA LYS A 561 -8.48 3.20 6.86
C LYS A 561 -8.04 2.14 5.86
N ALA A 562 -8.75 1.01 5.75
CA ALA A 562 -8.42 -0.05 4.80
C ALA A 562 -8.60 0.38 3.33
N PHE A 563 -9.66 1.14 3.02
CA PHE A 563 -9.82 1.79 1.72
C PHE A 563 -8.73 2.83 1.49
N ARG A 564 -8.58 3.76 2.44
CA ARG A 564 -7.58 4.81 2.36
C ARG A 564 -6.20 4.26 2.01
N ASP A 565 -5.70 3.34 2.84
CA ASP A 565 -4.36 2.79 2.70
C ASP A 565 -4.23 1.94 1.43
N GLY A 566 -5.27 1.17 1.09
CA GLY A 566 -5.29 0.32 -0.10
C GLY A 566 -5.34 1.12 -1.40
N PHE A 567 -6.23 2.08 -1.49
CA PHE A 567 -6.39 2.91 -2.68
C PHE A 567 -5.18 3.81 -2.93
N ILE A 568 -4.84 4.66 -1.94
CA ILE A 568 -3.80 5.67 -2.16
C ILE A 568 -2.43 5.06 -2.41
N SER A 569 -2.11 3.92 -1.76
CA SER A 569 -0.82 3.25 -1.97
C SER A 569 -0.64 2.77 -3.40
N GLN A 570 -1.71 2.27 -4.03
CA GLN A 570 -1.68 1.78 -5.41
C GLN A 570 -1.79 2.94 -6.40
N TRP A 571 -2.69 3.89 -6.16
CA TRP A 571 -2.84 5.05 -7.02
C TRP A 571 -1.55 5.87 -7.13
N THR A 572 -0.79 6.03 -6.04
CA THR A 572 0.50 6.74 -6.02
C THR A 572 1.71 5.84 -6.30
N GLU A 573 1.48 4.57 -6.61
CA GLU A 573 2.54 3.59 -6.91
C GLU A 573 3.60 3.48 -5.80
N LEU A 574 3.18 3.39 -4.52
CA LEU A 574 4.13 3.27 -3.41
C LEU A 574 5.03 2.02 -3.49
N ASP A 575 4.65 1.00 -4.24
CA ASP A 575 5.49 -0.17 -4.50
C ASP A 575 6.72 0.19 -5.36
N ARG A 576 6.58 1.14 -6.28
CA ARG A 576 7.70 1.70 -7.03
C ARG A 576 8.73 2.37 -6.11
N TYR A 577 8.27 3.05 -5.06
CA TYR A 577 9.14 3.59 -4.04
C TYR A 577 9.98 2.49 -3.36
N ASP A 578 9.41 1.32 -3.09
CA ASP A 578 10.12 0.19 -2.49
C ASP A 578 11.21 -0.40 -3.40
N ALA A 579 11.06 -0.27 -4.71
CA ALA A 579 12.06 -0.71 -5.68
C ALA A 579 13.28 0.24 -5.77
N ILE A 580 13.18 1.46 -5.25
CA ILE A 580 14.27 2.44 -5.30
C ILE A 580 15.24 2.23 -4.13
N THR A 581 16.48 1.91 -4.46
CA THR A 581 17.56 1.83 -3.47
C THR A 581 18.26 3.17 -3.37
N VAL A 582 18.03 3.86 -2.27
CA VAL A 582 18.67 5.17 -1.99
C VAL A 582 20.14 4.98 -1.61
N ASP A 583 21.05 5.84 -2.11
CA ASP A 583 22.47 5.80 -1.73
C ASP A 583 22.67 6.20 -0.26
N ASN A 584 22.89 5.21 0.58
CA ASN A 584 23.12 5.37 2.02
C ASN A 584 24.42 6.14 2.37
N ARG A 585 25.33 6.37 1.42
CA ARG A 585 26.55 7.15 1.66
C ARG A 585 26.27 8.66 1.62
N GLU A 586 25.31 9.05 0.80
CA GLU A 586 24.87 10.45 0.70
C GLU A 586 23.73 10.75 1.71
N HIS A 587 22.87 9.77 1.98
CA HIS A 587 21.65 9.91 2.78
C HIS A 587 21.66 9.01 4.02
N ILE A 588 22.71 9.16 4.83
CA ILE A 588 23.00 8.28 5.97
C ILE A 588 21.89 8.16 7.03
N TYR A 589 21.00 9.11 7.13
CA TYR A 589 19.89 9.10 8.08
C TYR A 589 18.53 8.75 7.47
N PHE A 590 18.47 8.54 6.16
CA PHE A 590 17.26 8.10 5.48
C PHE A 590 17.20 6.57 5.45
N ASN A 591 16.97 5.98 6.60
CA ASN A 591 16.93 4.55 6.78
C ASN A 591 15.51 3.98 6.62
N GLU A 592 15.38 2.66 6.70
CA GLU A 592 14.13 1.94 6.53
C GLU A 592 12.98 2.49 7.41
N GLY A 593 13.25 2.96 8.64
CA GLY A 593 12.22 3.56 9.50
C GLY A 593 11.64 4.84 8.90
N VAL A 594 12.51 5.77 8.49
CA VAL A 594 12.08 7.04 7.84
C VAL A 594 11.43 6.77 6.49
N GLN A 595 11.90 5.75 5.75
CA GLN A 595 11.27 5.33 4.50
C GLN A 595 9.85 4.82 4.72
N GLN A 596 9.61 4.04 5.77
CA GLN A 596 8.26 3.59 6.15
C GLN A 596 7.36 4.76 6.55
N ASP A 597 7.91 5.70 7.31
CA ASP A 597 7.18 6.92 7.70
C ASP A 597 6.82 7.78 6.47
N ALA A 598 7.72 7.90 5.49
CA ALA A 598 7.43 8.62 4.24
C ALA A 598 6.26 7.99 3.45
N LYS A 599 6.17 6.66 3.42
CA LYS A 599 4.99 5.98 2.83
C LYS A 599 3.72 6.20 3.66
N GLN A 600 3.86 6.22 4.97
CA GLN A 600 2.73 6.45 5.85
C GLN A 600 2.22 7.90 5.77
N GLU A 601 3.10 8.88 5.51
CA GLU A 601 2.73 10.27 5.24
C GLU A 601 1.69 10.37 4.13
N VAL A 602 1.93 9.70 3.00
CA VAL A 602 0.99 9.70 1.86
C VAL A 602 -0.39 9.21 2.28
N ARG A 603 -0.44 8.13 3.07
CA ARG A 603 -1.69 7.55 3.55
C ARG A 603 -2.41 8.45 4.54
N GLU A 604 -1.69 8.98 5.52
CA GLU A 604 -2.27 9.85 6.54
C GLU A 604 -2.72 11.19 5.96
N PHE A 605 -1.98 11.73 5.00
CA PHE A 605 -2.36 12.94 4.28
C PHE A 605 -3.69 12.74 3.54
N PHE A 606 -3.83 11.66 2.78
CA PHE A 606 -5.09 11.32 2.11
C PHE A 606 -6.22 11.05 3.11
N GLY A 607 -5.89 10.46 4.27
CA GLY A 607 -6.82 10.27 5.38
C GLY A 607 -7.43 11.60 5.86
N VAL A 608 -6.61 12.61 6.07
CA VAL A 608 -7.07 13.96 6.48
C VAL A 608 -7.97 14.58 5.39
N LEU A 609 -7.65 14.39 4.11
CA LEU A 609 -8.53 14.88 3.03
C LEU A 609 -9.92 14.22 3.09
N ILE A 610 -9.99 12.94 3.44
CA ILE A 610 -11.27 12.23 3.63
C ILE A 610 -11.96 12.72 4.90
N GLU A 611 -11.28 12.74 6.05
CA GLU A 611 -11.85 13.04 7.36
C GLU A 611 -12.40 14.47 7.47
N GLU A 612 -11.71 15.44 6.89
CA GLU A 612 -12.11 16.82 6.88
C GLU A 612 -12.91 17.21 5.62
N ASN A 613 -13.08 16.29 4.67
CA ASN A 613 -13.71 16.55 3.37
C ASN A 613 -13.03 17.68 2.60
N LEU A 614 -11.72 17.70 2.63
CA LEU A 614 -10.95 18.74 1.94
C LEU A 614 -10.98 18.56 0.42
N PRO A 615 -10.82 19.65 -0.33
CA PRO A 615 -10.77 19.59 -1.79
C PRO A 615 -9.63 18.72 -2.32
N VAL A 616 -9.90 17.99 -3.39
CA VAL A 616 -8.91 17.11 -4.05
C VAL A 616 -7.63 17.82 -4.47
N PHE A 617 -7.71 19.08 -4.82
CA PHE A 617 -6.54 19.85 -5.26
C PHE A 617 -5.52 20.17 -4.14
N ASN A 618 -5.83 19.83 -2.87
CA ASN A 618 -4.80 19.72 -1.84
C ASN A 618 -3.71 18.69 -2.17
N LEU A 619 -3.96 17.77 -3.09
CA LEU A 619 -2.93 16.89 -3.65
C LEU A 619 -1.87 17.65 -4.46
N ILE A 620 -2.24 18.75 -5.11
CA ILE A 620 -1.30 19.63 -5.81
C ILE A 620 -0.64 20.57 -4.81
N ASP A 621 -1.44 21.28 -4.01
CA ASP A 621 -0.97 22.25 -3.05
C ASP A 621 -1.84 22.29 -1.80
N SER A 622 -1.21 22.22 -0.64
CA SER A 622 -1.86 22.34 0.66
C SER A 622 -1.05 23.24 1.57
N ASP A 623 -1.74 23.93 2.48
CA ASP A 623 -1.15 24.74 3.52
C ASP A 623 -0.74 23.95 4.77
N PHE A 624 -0.74 22.62 4.67
CA PHE A 624 -0.38 21.72 5.76
C PHE A 624 0.36 20.48 5.23
N VAL A 625 1.03 19.79 6.15
CA VAL A 625 1.56 18.42 5.98
C VAL A 625 1.00 17.52 7.08
N VAL A 626 1.05 16.20 6.90
CA VAL A 626 0.63 15.22 7.92
C VAL A 626 1.81 14.32 8.23
N ILE A 627 2.53 14.64 9.29
CA ILE A 627 3.84 14.08 9.59
C ILE A 627 3.97 13.66 11.05
N ASN A 628 4.87 12.72 11.31
CA ASN A 628 5.32 12.39 12.67
C ASN A 628 6.64 13.12 12.99
N ALA A 629 7.14 12.93 14.22
CA ALA A 629 8.36 13.60 14.66
C ALA A 629 9.62 13.24 13.83
N ALA A 630 9.68 12.03 13.24
CA ALA A 630 10.79 11.62 12.40
C ALA A 630 10.80 12.38 11.07
N LEU A 631 9.65 12.50 10.42
CA LEU A 631 9.50 13.27 9.18
C LEU A 631 9.62 14.77 9.42
N ALA A 632 9.10 15.29 10.53
CA ALA A 632 9.31 16.70 10.91
C ALA A 632 10.80 17.02 10.99
N THR A 633 11.58 16.13 11.61
CA THR A 633 13.06 16.28 11.65
C THR A 633 13.69 16.11 10.27
N HIS A 634 13.19 15.20 9.45
CA HIS A 634 13.67 14.99 8.08
C HIS A 634 13.43 16.20 7.17
N TYR A 635 12.29 16.86 7.32
CA TYR A 635 11.88 18.03 6.54
C TYR A 635 12.34 19.36 7.14
N GLU A 636 12.94 19.33 8.33
CA GLU A 636 13.33 20.53 9.07
C GLU A 636 12.13 21.43 9.41
N ILE A 637 10.99 20.80 9.77
CA ILE A 637 9.76 21.44 10.19
C ILE A 637 9.63 21.35 11.70
N ASP A 638 9.32 22.49 12.35
CA ASP A 638 9.02 22.51 13.77
C ASP A 638 7.67 21.86 14.05
N MET A 639 7.68 20.86 14.93
CA MET A 639 6.49 20.15 15.34
C MET A 639 6.16 20.41 16.82
N PRO A 640 4.98 20.95 17.14
CA PRO A 640 4.67 21.40 18.50
C PRO A 640 4.39 20.26 19.49
N SER A 641 4.31 19.01 19.07
CA SER A 641 3.86 17.91 19.91
C SER A 641 4.97 17.10 20.58
N THR A 642 4.63 16.59 21.76
CA THR A 642 5.42 15.64 22.55
C THR A 642 5.15 14.17 22.19
N ASP A 643 4.07 13.86 21.49
CA ASP A 643 3.69 12.47 21.15
C ASP A 643 4.19 12.11 19.75
N ASN A 644 5.13 11.17 19.71
CA ASN A 644 6.21 11.11 18.72
C ASN A 644 5.98 10.19 17.53
N ALA A 645 5.14 9.18 17.67
CA ALA A 645 4.91 8.19 16.61
C ALA A 645 3.67 8.53 15.77
N GLU A 646 2.76 9.32 16.32
CA GLU A 646 1.51 9.66 15.66
C GLU A 646 1.72 10.73 14.60
N PHE A 647 1.09 10.52 13.46
CA PHE A 647 1.04 11.50 12.39
C PHE A 647 0.05 12.59 12.75
N GLN A 648 0.48 13.81 12.60
CA GLN A 648 -0.31 15.01 12.97
C GLN A 648 -0.32 15.97 11.81
N LYS A 649 -1.44 16.65 11.64
CA LYS A 649 -1.59 17.76 10.71
C LYS A 649 -0.81 18.97 11.24
N VAL A 650 0.21 19.40 10.50
CA VAL A 650 1.07 20.55 10.83
C VAL A 650 0.87 21.62 9.79
N GLN A 651 0.49 22.82 10.25
CA GLN A 651 0.29 23.97 9.37
C GLN A 651 1.64 24.47 8.83
N LEU A 652 1.68 24.78 7.56
CA LEU A 652 2.88 25.31 6.89
C LEU A 652 2.84 26.86 6.85
N PRO A 653 4.01 27.50 6.84
CA PRO A 653 4.10 28.92 6.53
C PRO A 653 3.54 29.24 5.12
N PRO A 654 2.99 30.44 4.89
CA PRO A 654 2.38 30.79 3.59
C PRO A 654 3.33 30.74 2.39
N ASP A 655 4.62 30.87 2.62
CA ASP A 655 5.67 30.84 1.60
C ASP A 655 6.39 29.49 1.51
N SER A 656 5.86 28.47 2.16
CA SER A 656 6.45 27.13 2.17
C SER A 656 6.54 26.56 0.75
N ALA A 657 7.69 26.00 0.43
CA ALA A 657 7.83 25.17 -0.77
C ALA A 657 7.09 23.83 -0.67
N ARG A 658 6.86 23.37 0.58
CA ARG A 658 6.13 22.12 0.84
C ARG A 658 4.62 22.34 0.78
N GLY A 659 3.91 21.23 0.75
CA GLY A 659 2.45 21.13 0.65
C GLY A 659 2.04 20.30 -0.55
N GLY A 660 1.01 19.49 -0.38
CA GLY A 660 0.52 18.55 -1.37
C GLY A 660 1.41 17.32 -1.56
N LEU A 661 0.90 16.36 -2.33
CA LEU A 661 1.58 15.10 -2.69
C LEU A 661 2.91 15.34 -3.40
N LEU A 662 2.96 16.37 -4.27
CA LEU A 662 4.13 16.75 -5.07
C LEU A 662 5.42 16.89 -4.26
N THR A 663 5.34 17.22 -3.01
CA THR A 663 6.50 17.54 -2.17
C THR A 663 6.73 16.54 -1.04
N GLN A 664 5.98 15.44 -1.02
CA GLN A 664 6.18 14.36 -0.06
C GLN A 664 7.38 13.48 -0.45
N ALA A 665 8.13 13.03 0.55
CA ALA A 665 9.37 12.29 0.33
C ALA A 665 9.17 11.01 -0.50
N ALA A 666 8.10 10.25 -0.24
CA ALA A 666 7.85 9.02 -0.98
C ALA A 666 7.59 9.29 -2.47
N PHE A 667 6.77 10.31 -2.80
CA PHE A 667 6.48 10.69 -4.18
C PHE A 667 7.74 11.18 -4.91
N LEU A 668 8.53 12.03 -4.27
CA LEU A 668 9.77 12.56 -4.84
C LEU A 668 10.85 11.48 -5.01
N THR A 669 10.93 10.52 -4.09
CA THR A 669 11.86 9.39 -4.17
C THR A 669 11.46 8.43 -5.29
N ALA A 670 10.15 8.12 -5.44
CA ALA A 670 9.65 7.33 -6.56
C ALA A 670 9.96 7.98 -7.93
N GLY A 671 10.08 9.31 -7.96
CA GLY A 671 10.57 10.11 -9.09
C GLY A 671 12.09 10.23 -9.18
N SER A 672 12.85 9.22 -8.76
CA SER A 672 14.32 9.19 -8.78
C SER A 672 14.83 7.80 -9.17
N ASN A 673 16.14 7.68 -9.33
CA ASN A 673 16.81 6.39 -9.47
C ASN A 673 17.57 5.96 -8.19
N GLY A 674 17.37 6.66 -7.08
CA GLY A 674 18.05 6.40 -5.80
C GLY A 674 19.38 7.14 -5.61
N GLU A 675 20.09 7.47 -6.70
CA GLU A 675 21.33 8.27 -6.66
C GLU A 675 21.04 9.74 -6.99
N ARG A 676 20.10 9.98 -7.93
CA ARG A 676 19.76 11.32 -8.42
C ARG A 676 18.25 11.46 -8.58
N SER A 677 17.76 12.67 -8.37
CA SER A 677 16.42 13.07 -8.82
C SER A 677 16.32 12.98 -10.35
N SER A 678 15.14 12.67 -10.85
CA SER A 678 14.89 12.59 -12.28
C SER A 678 13.74 13.52 -12.67
N PRO A 679 14.03 14.64 -13.34
CA PRO A 679 12.98 15.51 -13.84
C PRO A 679 11.98 14.78 -14.74
N VAL A 680 12.48 13.86 -15.56
CA VAL A 680 11.66 13.05 -16.48
C VAL A 680 10.64 12.21 -15.71
N ILE A 681 11.11 11.41 -14.74
CA ILE A 681 10.22 10.53 -13.98
C ILE A 681 9.26 11.34 -13.10
N ARG A 682 9.74 12.41 -12.44
CA ARG A 682 8.89 13.29 -11.62
C ARG A 682 7.79 13.95 -12.46
N GLY A 683 8.16 14.45 -13.64
CA GLY A 683 7.19 15.05 -14.56
C GLY A 683 6.16 14.03 -15.06
N ALA A 684 6.60 12.84 -15.42
CA ALA A 684 5.71 11.76 -15.85
C ALA A 684 4.70 11.39 -14.75
N LEU A 685 5.15 11.23 -13.50
CA LEU A 685 4.27 10.94 -12.36
C LEU A 685 3.24 12.05 -12.13
N VAL A 686 3.65 13.32 -12.23
CA VAL A 686 2.71 14.45 -12.11
C VAL A 686 1.69 14.45 -13.24
N MET A 687 2.12 14.23 -14.48
CA MET A 687 1.21 14.17 -15.63
C MET A 687 0.20 13.04 -15.46
N GLU A 688 0.66 11.85 -15.11
CA GLU A 688 -0.19 10.68 -14.96
C GLU A 688 -1.17 10.82 -13.78
N LYS A 689 -0.69 11.19 -12.59
CA LYS A 689 -1.51 11.15 -11.36
C LYS A 689 -2.29 12.44 -11.06
N LEU A 690 -1.83 13.58 -11.56
CA LEU A 690 -2.43 14.87 -11.21
C LEU A 690 -3.01 15.64 -12.39
N LEU A 691 -2.68 15.28 -13.61
CA LEU A 691 -3.17 15.97 -14.81
C LEU A 691 -4.03 15.08 -15.73
N HIS A 692 -4.27 13.83 -15.34
CA HIS A 692 -5.01 12.88 -16.18
C HIS A 692 -4.43 12.76 -17.62
N ASP A 693 -3.11 12.79 -17.72
CA ASP A 693 -2.36 12.83 -18.97
C ASP A 693 -1.18 11.86 -18.91
N LYS A 694 -1.49 10.57 -19.07
CA LYS A 694 -0.48 9.51 -18.97
C LYS A 694 0.47 9.54 -20.16
N PRO A 695 1.79 9.80 -19.96
CA PRO A 695 2.74 9.75 -21.05
C PRO A 695 2.81 8.37 -21.70
N ALA A 696 2.96 8.33 -23.02
CA ALA A 696 3.20 7.08 -23.73
C ALA A 696 4.51 6.43 -23.23
N PRO A 697 4.58 5.09 -23.13
CA PRO A 697 5.79 4.40 -22.74
C PRO A 697 6.93 4.72 -23.73
N PRO A 698 8.20 4.78 -23.24
CA PRO A 698 9.34 5.09 -24.10
C PRO A 698 9.47 4.03 -25.20
N PRO A 699 9.91 4.42 -26.42
CA PRO A 699 10.21 3.46 -27.47
C PRO A 699 11.25 2.43 -27.01
N PRO A 700 11.21 1.18 -27.51
CA PRO A 700 12.21 0.19 -27.15
C PRO A 700 13.61 0.64 -27.59
N ASN A 701 14.62 0.40 -26.75
CA ASN A 701 16.04 0.74 -26.94
C ASN A 701 16.41 2.23 -26.79
N VAL A 702 15.66 3.01 -26.05
CA VAL A 702 16.08 4.36 -25.67
C VAL A 702 17.25 4.28 -24.69
N PRO A 703 18.41 4.94 -24.96
CA PRO A 703 19.53 4.96 -24.04
C PRO A 703 19.14 5.66 -22.71
N GLU A 704 19.61 5.12 -21.59
CA GLU A 704 19.40 5.78 -20.29
C GLU A 704 19.99 7.21 -20.28
N LEU A 705 19.30 8.12 -19.59
CA LEU A 705 19.77 9.48 -19.33
C LEU A 705 21.15 9.43 -18.69
N GLY A 706 22.15 9.96 -19.37
CA GLY A 706 23.53 10.01 -18.88
C GLY A 706 24.50 9.03 -19.54
N ALA A 707 24.05 7.99 -20.25
CA ALA A 707 24.93 7.07 -20.98
C ALA A 707 25.77 7.75 -22.10
N ALA A 708 25.34 8.92 -22.55
CA ALA A 708 25.99 9.66 -23.65
C ALA A 708 27.05 10.68 -23.20
N SER A 709 27.31 10.86 -21.89
CA SER A 709 28.22 11.89 -21.42
C SER A 709 29.33 11.34 -20.53
N THR A 710 30.56 11.54 -20.95
CA THR A 710 31.78 11.24 -20.16
C THR A 710 32.14 12.33 -19.13
N GLN A 711 31.44 13.48 -19.18
CA GLN A 711 31.69 14.58 -18.25
C GLN A 711 30.52 14.77 -17.28
N PRO A 712 30.77 15.11 -16.01
CA PRO A 712 29.71 15.42 -15.06
C PRO A 712 28.88 16.63 -15.56
N LYS A 713 27.54 16.49 -15.49
CA LYS A 713 26.56 17.51 -15.91
C LYS A 713 25.42 17.61 -14.89
N THR A 714 24.76 18.76 -14.89
CA THR A 714 23.50 18.93 -14.16
C THR A 714 22.39 18.05 -14.73
N ASN A 715 21.35 17.75 -13.94
CA ASN A 715 20.18 17.04 -14.44
C ASN A 715 19.56 17.75 -15.65
N ARG A 716 19.44 19.09 -15.59
CA ARG A 716 18.92 19.91 -16.70
C ARG A 716 19.76 19.79 -17.97
N GLU A 717 21.08 19.80 -17.86
CA GLU A 717 21.96 19.63 -19.03
C GLU A 717 21.86 18.25 -19.66
N MET A 718 21.67 17.20 -18.86
CA MET A 718 21.48 15.84 -19.35
C MET A 718 20.16 15.69 -20.10
N VAL A 719 19.07 16.21 -19.56
CA VAL A 719 17.76 16.20 -20.19
C VAL A 719 17.77 16.98 -21.50
N LYS A 720 18.36 18.19 -21.53
CA LYS A 720 18.50 19.00 -22.76
C LYS A 720 19.26 18.25 -23.88
N LEU A 721 20.25 17.45 -23.53
CA LEU A 721 20.95 16.62 -24.51
C LEU A 721 20.05 15.53 -25.09
N HIS A 722 19.20 14.92 -24.26
CA HIS A 722 18.25 13.91 -24.69
C HIS A 722 17.19 14.50 -25.63
N GLN A 723 16.68 15.70 -25.34
CA GLN A 723 15.68 16.40 -26.14
C GLN A 723 16.17 16.83 -27.56
N GLN A 724 17.47 16.76 -27.85
CA GLN A 724 17.99 17.05 -29.19
C GLN A 724 17.52 16.05 -30.24
N GLN A 725 17.05 14.89 -29.82
CA GLN A 725 16.43 13.91 -30.72
C GLN A 725 14.94 14.25 -30.88
N ARG A 726 14.49 14.52 -32.13
CA ARG A 726 13.11 14.96 -32.44
C ARG A 726 12.03 14.02 -31.90
N VAL A 727 12.27 12.73 -31.99
CA VAL A 727 11.33 11.69 -31.51
C VAL A 727 11.10 11.77 -29.99
N CYS A 728 12.10 12.20 -29.22
CA CYS A 728 12.01 12.33 -27.77
C CYS A 728 11.40 13.68 -27.33
N ALA A 729 11.57 14.72 -28.16
CA ALA A 729 11.24 16.10 -27.80
C ALA A 729 9.75 16.33 -27.59
N SER A 730 8.86 15.62 -28.28
CA SER A 730 7.41 15.82 -28.21
C SER A 730 6.86 15.51 -26.81
N CYS A 731 7.15 14.32 -26.27
CA CYS A 731 6.73 13.91 -24.93
C CYS A 731 7.50 14.65 -23.83
N HIS A 732 8.81 14.88 -24.04
CA HIS A 732 9.67 15.45 -23.00
C HIS A 732 9.41 16.94 -22.72
N ARG A 733 8.81 17.70 -23.63
CA ARG A 733 8.56 19.14 -23.43
C ARG A 733 7.68 19.44 -22.22
N LYS A 734 6.59 18.70 -22.02
CA LYS A 734 5.67 18.90 -20.90
C LYS A 734 6.22 18.24 -19.64
N MET A 735 6.61 16.99 -19.79
CA MET A 735 7.11 16.14 -18.69
C MET A 735 8.34 16.75 -18.02
N ASP A 736 9.37 17.09 -18.79
CA ASP A 736 10.62 17.64 -18.24
C ASP A 736 10.44 19.03 -17.64
N ALA A 737 9.55 19.85 -18.25
CA ALA A 737 9.23 21.16 -17.72
C ALA A 737 8.69 21.08 -16.29
N ILE A 738 7.72 20.22 -16.06
CA ILE A 738 7.14 19.96 -14.72
C ILE A 738 8.21 19.45 -13.77
N GLY A 739 9.02 18.49 -14.20
CA GLY A 739 10.05 17.89 -13.37
C GLY A 739 11.15 18.87 -12.95
N PHE A 740 11.51 19.82 -13.79
CA PHE A 740 12.49 20.88 -13.41
C PHE A 740 12.00 21.73 -12.25
N GLY A 741 10.69 22.00 -12.17
CA GLY A 741 10.11 22.74 -11.05
C GLY A 741 10.23 22.04 -9.70
N LEU A 742 10.53 20.73 -9.69
CA LEU A 742 10.71 19.92 -8.49
C LEU A 742 12.18 19.63 -8.14
N GLU A 743 13.16 20.13 -8.89
CA GLU A 743 14.58 19.80 -8.70
C GLU A 743 15.20 20.38 -7.43
N ASN A 744 14.57 21.37 -6.82
CA ASN A 744 14.98 21.85 -5.48
C ASN A 744 14.72 20.80 -4.38
N PHE A 745 13.99 19.73 -4.67
CA PHE A 745 13.92 18.58 -3.79
C PHE A 745 14.93 17.51 -4.24
N ASP A 746 15.74 17.04 -3.31
CA ASP A 746 16.70 15.97 -3.57
C ASP A 746 16.02 14.60 -3.78
N THR A 747 16.81 13.55 -3.84
CA THR A 747 16.34 12.16 -4.05
C THR A 747 15.41 11.66 -2.95
N ILE A 748 15.55 12.19 -1.74
CA ILE A 748 14.77 11.78 -0.55
C ILE A 748 13.77 12.85 -0.09
N GLY A 749 13.50 13.82 -0.95
CA GLY A 749 12.52 14.89 -0.70
C GLY A 749 12.98 15.98 0.25
N ARG A 750 14.27 16.12 0.54
CA ARG A 750 14.80 17.28 1.29
C ARG A 750 15.04 18.46 0.34
N TRP A 751 14.84 19.67 0.86
CA TRP A 751 15.13 20.87 0.12
C TRP A 751 16.64 21.07 -0.12
N ARG A 752 17.00 21.51 -1.31
CA ARG A 752 18.37 21.88 -1.69
C ARG A 752 18.38 23.06 -2.67
N ASP A 753 19.35 23.95 -2.54
CA ASP A 753 19.56 25.07 -3.48
C ASP A 753 20.57 24.74 -4.55
N THR A 754 21.38 23.70 -4.34
CA THR A 754 22.44 23.28 -5.25
C THR A 754 22.44 21.78 -5.49
N GLU A 755 22.86 21.37 -6.68
CA GLU A 755 23.20 19.98 -7.00
C GLU A 755 24.72 19.80 -7.18
N LYS A 756 25.23 18.60 -6.94
CA LYS A 756 26.63 18.27 -7.11
C LYS A 756 26.92 17.88 -8.56
N VAL A 757 27.81 18.60 -9.22
CA VAL A 757 28.34 18.22 -10.53
C VAL A 757 29.82 17.86 -10.36
N GLY A 758 30.12 16.59 -10.28
CA GLY A 758 31.40 16.10 -9.82
C GLY A 758 31.66 16.50 -8.36
N ARG A 759 32.62 17.38 -8.11
CA ARG A 759 32.93 17.89 -6.76
C ARG A 759 32.47 19.33 -6.53
N LYS A 760 31.77 19.94 -7.50
CA LYS A 760 31.36 21.35 -7.43
C LYS A 760 29.87 21.46 -7.18
N PRO A 761 29.42 22.29 -6.24
CA PRO A 761 28.01 22.66 -6.12
C PRO A 761 27.62 23.60 -7.25
N VAL A 762 26.52 23.33 -7.92
CA VAL A 762 25.92 24.16 -8.97
C VAL A 762 24.52 24.56 -8.52
N LYS A 763 24.18 25.84 -8.64
CA LYS A 763 22.84 26.34 -8.29
C LYS A 763 21.79 25.70 -9.16
N ILE A 764 20.72 25.23 -8.56
CA ILE A 764 19.58 24.66 -9.25
C ILE A 764 18.76 25.80 -9.87
N ASP A 765 18.33 25.59 -11.12
CA ASP A 765 17.40 26.45 -11.82
C ASP A 765 16.09 25.68 -12.05
N PRO A 766 15.02 25.93 -11.28
CA PRO A 766 13.74 25.25 -11.44
C PRO A 766 12.85 25.88 -12.53
N SER A 767 13.27 26.99 -13.14
CA SER A 767 12.45 27.72 -14.11
C SER A 767 12.17 26.90 -15.37
N SER A 768 10.93 26.95 -15.87
CA SER A 768 10.54 26.30 -17.13
C SER A 768 9.25 26.90 -17.70
N SER A 769 8.82 26.35 -18.85
CA SER A 769 7.58 26.72 -19.50
C SER A 769 6.85 25.48 -19.98
N LEU A 770 5.54 25.45 -19.83
CA LEU A 770 4.68 24.40 -20.37
C LEU A 770 4.33 24.66 -21.85
N PRO A 771 3.87 23.65 -22.59
CA PRO A 771 3.47 23.80 -23.99
C PRO A 771 2.36 24.83 -24.23
N ASP A 772 1.46 25.02 -23.25
CA ASP A 772 0.39 26.04 -23.29
C ASP A 772 0.89 27.49 -23.18
N GLY A 773 2.18 27.67 -22.89
CA GLY A 773 2.83 28.97 -22.71
C GLY A 773 2.91 29.44 -21.25
N SER A 774 2.36 28.70 -20.30
CA SER A 774 2.50 28.99 -18.87
C SER A 774 3.96 28.87 -18.44
N THR A 775 4.42 29.78 -17.60
CA THR A 775 5.83 29.83 -17.13
C THR A 775 5.86 29.82 -15.60
N PHE A 776 6.94 29.28 -15.05
CA PHE A 776 7.21 29.30 -13.62
C PHE A 776 8.72 29.35 -13.33
N THR A 777 9.10 29.90 -12.17
CA THR A 777 10.47 30.04 -11.71
C THR A 777 10.70 29.38 -10.37
N SER A 778 9.69 28.83 -9.75
CA SER A 778 9.73 28.16 -8.45
C SER A 778 8.69 27.03 -8.38
N VAL A 779 8.81 26.21 -7.36
CA VAL A 779 7.80 25.15 -7.10
C VAL A 779 6.44 25.73 -6.74
N GLN A 780 6.37 26.85 -6.06
CA GLN A 780 5.11 27.54 -5.72
C GLN A 780 4.39 28.02 -6.99
N GLU A 781 5.15 28.59 -7.94
CA GLU A 781 4.59 29.01 -9.23
C GLU A 781 4.19 27.77 -10.07
N LEU A 782 4.98 26.68 -10.05
CA LEU A 782 4.58 25.43 -10.69
C LEU A 782 3.24 24.93 -10.13
N LYS A 783 3.08 24.86 -8.80
CA LYS A 783 1.82 24.47 -8.17
C LYS A 783 0.66 25.35 -8.64
N SER A 784 0.87 26.66 -8.72
CA SER A 784 -0.14 27.62 -9.19
C SER A 784 -0.54 27.35 -10.65
N VAL A 785 0.42 27.00 -11.51
CA VAL A 785 0.15 26.62 -12.91
C VAL A 785 -0.64 25.31 -12.96
N LEU A 786 -0.24 24.31 -12.19
CA LEU A 786 -0.95 23.02 -12.14
C LEU A 786 -2.38 23.15 -11.59
N MET A 787 -2.66 24.11 -10.70
CA MET A 787 -3.99 24.36 -10.15
C MET A 787 -5.02 24.82 -11.20
N VAL A 788 -4.60 25.28 -12.37
CA VAL A 788 -5.50 25.57 -13.50
C VAL A 788 -6.21 24.28 -13.99
N HIS A 789 -5.54 23.12 -13.83
CA HIS A 789 -6.01 21.81 -14.26
C HIS A 789 -6.77 21.02 -13.17
N LYS A 790 -7.25 21.67 -12.11
CA LYS A 790 -7.92 21.02 -10.98
C LYS A 790 -9.14 20.17 -11.35
N ASP A 791 -9.87 20.53 -12.42
CA ASP A 791 -11.03 19.78 -12.89
C ASP A 791 -10.58 18.43 -13.47
N GLN A 792 -9.43 18.39 -14.16
CA GLN A 792 -8.81 17.14 -14.67
C GLN A 792 -8.32 16.24 -13.52
N LEU A 793 -7.72 16.82 -12.48
CA LEU A 793 -7.37 16.05 -11.28
C LEU A 793 -8.60 15.44 -10.61
N ALA A 794 -9.71 16.19 -10.55
CA ALA A 794 -10.97 15.68 -9.99
C ALA A 794 -11.52 14.52 -10.81
N GLU A 795 -11.44 14.59 -12.14
CA GLU A 795 -11.85 13.54 -13.07
C GLU A 795 -10.99 12.28 -12.88
N GLU A 796 -9.66 12.42 -12.88
CA GLU A 796 -8.71 11.34 -12.64
C GLU A 796 -9.01 10.61 -11.33
N LEU A 797 -9.23 11.36 -10.25
CA LEU A 797 -9.48 10.73 -8.95
C LEU A 797 -10.88 10.07 -8.88
N VAL A 798 -11.91 10.63 -9.53
CA VAL A 798 -13.23 9.99 -9.64
C VAL A 798 -13.13 8.68 -10.40
N GLU A 799 -12.48 8.67 -11.56
CA GLU A 799 -12.32 7.46 -12.37
C GLU A 799 -11.50 6.39 -11.64
N SER A 800 -10.39 6.79 -11.03
CA SER A 800 -9.55 5.89 -10.24
C SER A 800 -10.29 5.27 -9.05
N ILE A 801 -11.03 6.08 -8.26
CA ILE A 801 -11.82 5.55 -7.14
C ILE A 801 -12.97 4.67 -7.64
N MET A 802 -13.62 5.03 -8.75
CA MET A 802 -14.66 4.19 -9.36
C MET A 802 -14.10 2.85 -9.83
N GLY A 803 -12.95 2.85 -10.50
CA GLY A 803 -12.28 1.62 -10.94
C GLY A 803 -11.95 0.70 -9.76
N TYR A 804 -11.39 1.27 -8.70
CA TYR A 804 -11.11 0.56 -7.45
C TYR A 804 -12.38 -0.01 -6.80
N ALA A 805 -13.46 0.78 -6.75
CA ALA A 805 -14.72 0.43 -6.12
C ALA A 805 -15.50 -0.64 -6.89
N LEU A 806 -15.48 -0.58 -8.21
CA LEU A 806 -16.18 -1.50 -9.10
C LEU A 806 -15.39 -2.79 -9.36
N GLY A 807 -14.07 -2.79 -9.09
CA GLY A 807 -13.18 -3.92 -9.39
C GLY A 807 -13.00 -4.18 -10.89
N ARG A 808 -13.09 -3.13 -11.70
CA ARG A 808 -12.82 -3.12 -13.14
C ARG A 808 -12.30 -1.77 -13.61
N THR A 809 -11.69 -1.73 -14.75
CA THR A 809 -11.32 -0.46 -15.40
C THR A 809 -12.58 0.32 -15.80
N ILE A 810 -12.47 1.65 -15.75
CA ILE A 810 -13.52 2.55 -16.24
C ILE A 810 -13.43 2.59 -17.77
N GLU A 811 -14.56 2.40 -18.41
CA GLU A 811 -14.66 2.34 -19.87
C GLU A 811 -15.29 3.62 -20.43
N PHE A 812 -15.12 3.84 -21.73
CA PHE A 812 -15.73 4.97 -22.44
C PHE A 812 -17.24 5.09 -22.18
N SER A 813 -17.92 3.97 -22.01
CA SER A 813 -19.36 3.90 -21.70
C SER A 813 -19.74 4.50 -20.35
N ASP A 814 -18.80 4.57 -19.40
CA ASP A 814 -19.02 5.08 -18.03
C ASP A 814 -18.88 6.61 -17.93
N SER A 815 -18.41 7.29 -19.00
CA SER A 815 -18.09 8.72 -18.99
C SER A 815 -19.28 9.61 -18.59
N ASP A 816 -20.52 9.22 -18.93
CA ASP A 816 -21.71 9.99 -18.54
C ASP A 816 -21.96 9.91 -17.02
N ASP A 817 -21.71 8.76 -16.39
CA ASP A 817 -21.79 8.59 -14.93
C ASP A 817 -20.67 9.37 -14.23
N VAL A 818 -19.44 9.36 -14.76
CA VAL A 818 -18.31 10.19 -14.26
C VAL A 818 -18.68 11.67 -14.33
N ALA A 819 -19.19 12.14 -15.45
CA ALA A 819 -19.61 13.53 -15.66
C ALA A 819 -20.75 13.93 -14.70
N GLU A 820 -21.72 13.03 -14.43
CA GLU A 820 -22.78 13.26 -13.46
C GLU A 820 -22.22 13.46 -12.03
N ILE A 821 -21.28 12.60 -11.63
CA ILE A 821 -20.62 12.68 -10.31
C ILE A 821 -19.86 14.00 -10.21
N LEU A 822 -19.03 14.34 -11.19
CA LEU A 822 -18.28 15.60 -11.23
C LEU A 822 -19.19 16.81 -11.14
N GLY A 823 -20.32 16.79 -11.87
CA GLY A 823 -21.34 17.84 -11.81
C GLY A 823 -21.90 18.06 -10.41
N LYS A 824 -22.10 16.99 -9.64
CA LYS A 824 -22.55 17.05 -8.23
C LYS A 824 -21.46 17.55 -7.27
N LEU A 825 -20.20 17.25 -7.56
CA LEU A 825 -19.06 17.61 -6.71
C LEU A 825 -18.57 19.03 -6.90
N LYS A 826 -18.72 19.58 -8.10
CA LYS A 826 -18.22 20.92 -8.46
C LYS A 826 -18.67 22.04 -7.53
N PRO A 827 -19.95 22.11 -7.10
CA PRO A 827 -20.39 23.14 -6.14
C PRO A 827 -19.74 23.03 -4.76
N GLY A 828 -19.36 21.80 -4.35
CA GLY A 828 -18.65 21.50 -3.10
C GLY A 828 -17.12 21.49 -3.25
N ASN A 829 -16.62 22.05 -4.35
CA ASN A 829 -15.20 22.19 -4.63
C ASN A 829 -14.44 20.85 -4.60
N TYR A 830 -15.10 19.77 -5.03
CA TYR A 830 -14.53 18.41 -5.14
C TYR A 830 -13.96 17.86 -3.82
N GLY A 831 -14.70 17.98 -2.71
CA GLY A 831 -14.30 17.40 -1.43
C GLY A 831 -14.15 15.88 -1.53
N VAL A 832 -13.02 15.34 -1.05
CA VAL A 832 -12.64 13.92 -1.25
C VAL A 832 -13.66 12.95 -0.61
N ARG A 833 -14.13 13.21 0.60
CA ARG A 833 -15.17 12.36 1.23
C ARG A 833 -16.48 12.42 0.43
N SER A 834 -16.87 13.59 -0.06
CA SER A 834 -18.07 13.76 -0.90
C SER A 834 -17.92 12.98 -2.21
N MET A 835 -16.70 12.93 -2.77
CA MET A 835 -16.39 12.16 -3.97
C MET A 835 -16.63 10.66 -3.75
N ILE A 836 -16.05 10.08 -2.70
CA ILE A 836 -16.25 8.68 -2.34
C ILE A 836 -17.74 8.40 -2.09
N ARG A 837 -18.44 9.31 -1.43
CA ARG A 837 -19.87 9.22 -1.16
C ARG A 837 -20.71 9.20 -2.46
N GLU A 838 -20.48 10.14 -3.36
CA GLU A 838 -21.26 10.21 -4.63
C GLU A 838 -20.98 9.00 -5.53
N ILE A 839 -19.76 8.46 -5.53
CA ILE A 839 -19.43 7.20 -6.20
C ILE A 839 -20.25 6.05 -5.62
N ALA A 840 -20.26 5.90 -4.28
CA ALA A 840 -21.05 4.85 -3.62
C ALA A 840 -22.56 4.98 -3.90
N LEU A 841 -23.06 6.20 -4.02
CA LEU A 841 -24.47 6.48 -4.32
C LEU A 841 -24.83 6.37 -5.81
N SER A 842 -23.83 6.29 -6.71
CA SER A 842 -24.04 6.28 -8.15
C SER A 842 -24.87 5.06 -8.59
N LYS A 843 -25.55 5.20 -9.72
CA LYS A 843 -26.28 4.10 -10.35
C LYS A 843 -25.32 2.97 -10.70
N LEU A 844 -24.14 3.30 -11.21
CA LEU A 844 -23.13 2.35 -11.65
C LEU A 844 -22.65 1.47 -10.48
N PHE A 845 -22.38 2.05 -9.31
CA PHE A 845 -21.98 1.29 -8.13
C PHE A 845 -23.10 0.39 -7.57
N ARG A 846 -24.36 0.80 -7.70
CA ARG A 846 -25.52 0.08 -7.13
C ARG A 846 -26.14 -0.95 -8.07
N SER A 847 -25.71 -1.00 -9.33
CA SER A 847 -26.24 -1.94 -10.32
C SER A 847 -25.23 -3.04 -10.64
N ARG A 848 -25.72 -4.13 -11.19
CA ARG A 848 -24.92 -5.17 -11.82
C ARG A 848 -24.42 -4.66 -13.16
N GLY A 849 -23.18 -4.96 -13.49
CA GLY A 849 -22.63 -4.66 -14.77
C GLY A 849 -23.28 -5.42 -15.93
#